data_f96e486d874d121baff8092d559886e0
#
_entry.id   f96e486d874d121baff8092d559886e0
#
_cell.length_a   1.000
_cell.length_b   1.000
_cell.length_c   1.000
_cell.angle_alpha   90.00
_cell.angle_beta   90.00
_cell.angle_gamma   90.00
#
_symmetry.space_group_name_H-M   'P 1'
#
loop_
_entity.id
_entity.type
_entity.pdbx_description
1 polymer ?
#
loop_
_entity_poly.entity_id
_entity_poly.type
_entity_poly.pdbx_seq_one_letter_code
_entity_poly.pdbx_strand_id
1 'polypeptide(L)'
;MNGLKIDEATQKKIIAEAPVLTPQESIPAMKVENGFEVRLVASEPLISTPVALNFDDKGRIWAVEMQGFMPDTVGRGENIPNGKIIILEDKDGDGIMDDRKVFLDSLVLPRALCLIENGLLVAEPPNLWYIEINNDRAGKKILVDSAYAPGGNAEHQPNGLLRGIDNWIYNAKSAKRYRKKGDQWLTERTHFRGQWGISQDDFGRLYYNNNSQNLLGDYFLPALGAWNESQRSVAGYSVDMVKDNRVYPIRPTTGVNRGYREGELDSSLRLVNFTAACGPLVYRGGLFDSAYHENVFVAEPSANLVKRNALREKGYSTEGKQAYAGREFLASIDERFRPVNLHNGPDGAIYVVDMYRGIIQHRTYLTSYLKKEIEKRGLTTPLNCGRIYKVAPAGKTVKPVLMPHEPLALVNLLKDKNGWIRDKAQQMLVDGKMISVQPELRKYLKESSDPVRVVHAMWTLEGLGILQYEDIVPLFRHPNWKVRASALTAASSVINGDNYRRFAAEIRQIMERQDTLTAPYISFQLHCIGAFDQPMADTLWMDIAKKYPDNRYVADALISTIEKKENIFYKKIRFIEPDTNLAINRQFEKTLDDIKKNESGKNMAQLNAQYPRAAQVYRVVCRSCHGSDGNGIVSLAPPLNQSSWVTGDKRKLIAIVLYGLIGPVTVNNKVYKAPEVSGEMPGLLNSDELNEDDIAQTLSYIRRNWNNNASGVTKEDVLKVRQRWGNRQQPFTAEELKK
;
A
#
# COMPACT_ATOMS: atom_id res chain seq x y z
N MET A 1 23.81 -12.46 -14.35
CA MET A 1 22.57 -12.53 -15.17
C MET A 1 22.86 -13.33 -16.41
N ASN A 2 22.07 -14.36 -16.66
CA ASN A 2 22.08 -15.02 -17.97
C ASN A 2 21.69 -13.97 -19.02
N GLY A 3 22.39 -13.94 -20.18
CA GLY A 3 22.03 -13.06 -21.31
C GLY A 3 20.60 -13.35 -21.79
N LEU A 4 20.03 -12.45 -22.58
CA LEU A 4 18.79 -12.74 -23.29
C LEU A 4 18.99 -13.97 -24.18
N LYS A 5 18.00 -14.88 -24.22
CA LYS A 5 18.09 -16.12 -24.99
C LYS A 5 17.64 -15.96 -26.45
N ILE A 6 17.83 -14.76 -27.00
CA ILE A 6 17.49 -14.40 -28.40
C ILE A 6 18.66 -13.65 -29.03
N ASP A 7 18.81 -13.74 -30.33
CA ASP A 7 19.87 -13.08 -31.09
C ASP A 7 19.74 -11.55 -31.09
N GLU A 8 20.83 -10.85 -31.39
CA GLU A 8 20.90 -9.39 -31.32
C GLU A 8 19.98 -8.68 -32.33
N ALA A 9 19.75 -9.26 -33.51
CA ALA A 9 18.86 -8.69 -34.51
C ALA A 9 17.40 -8.73 -34.03
N THR A 10 16.98 -9.85 -33.48
CA THR A 10 15.66 -10.01 -32.86
C THR A 10 15.48 -9.07 -31.66
N GLN A 11 16.52 -8.90 -30.80
CA GLN A 11 16.45 -7.92 -29.70
C GLN A 11 16.22 -6.50 -30.23
N LYS A 12 16.99 -6.07 -31.24
CA LYS A 12 16.85 -4.75 -31.84
C LYS A 12 15.48 -4.53 -32.45
N LYS A 13 14.92 -5.53 -33.10
CA LYS A 13 13.56 -5.49 -33.68
C LYS A 13 12.50 -5.33 -32.59
N ILE A 14 12.54 -6.15 -31.53
CA ILE A 14 11.59 -6.06 -30.39
C ILE A 14 11.63 -4.68 -29.76
N ILE A 15 12.80 -4.13 -29.54
CA ILE A 15 12.97 -2.80 -28.94
C ILE A 15 12.45 -1.68 -29.84
N ALA A 16 12.70 -1.76 -31.16
CA ALA A 16 12.32 -0.70 -32.09
C ALA A 16 10.82 -0.69 -32.40
N GLU A 17 10.23 -1.86 -32.63
CA GLU A 17 8.87 -2.03 -33.14
C GLU A 17 7.83 -2.29 -32.06
N ALA A 18 8.25 -2.70 -30.85
CA ALA A 18 7.36 -3.13 -29.77
C ALA A 18 6.26 -4.11 -30.23
N PRO A 19 6.59 -5.24 -30.90
CA PRO A 19 5.61 -6.19 -31.39
C PRO A 19 4.83 -6.82 -30.24
N VAL A 20 3.69 -7.41 -30.55
CA VAL A 20 2.99 -8.32 -29.61
C VAL A 20 3.74 -9.65 -29.65
N LEU A 21 4.40 -10.01 -28.56
CA LEU A 21 5.05 -11.31 -28.43
C LEU A 21 4.04 -12.37 -27.98
N THR A 22 4.17 -13.58 -28.48
CA THR A 22 3.47 -14.74 -27.91
C THR A 22 3.97 -15.02 -26.49
N PRO A 23 3.22 -15.76 -25.65
CA PRO A 23 3.70 -16.15 -24.32
C PRO A 23 5.05 -16.86 -24.33
N GLN A 24 5.31 -17.69 -25.34
CA GLN A 24 6.57 -18.42 -25.51
C GLN A 24 7.73 -17.50 -25.92
N GLU A 25 7.49 -16.49 -26.76
CA GLU A 25 8.50 -15.51 -27.18
C GLU A 25 8.84 -14.51 -26.05
N SER A 26 7.94 -14.27 -25.11
CA SER A 26 8.16 -13.33 -24.02
C SER A 26 9.20 -13.81 -23.01
N ILE A 27 9.28 -15.11 -22.74
CA ILE A 27 10.23 -15.66 -21.75
C ILE A 27 11.70 -15.41 -22.19
N PRO A 28 12.11 -15.73 -23.42
CA PRO A 28 13.48 -15.43 -23.86
C PRO A 28 13.78 -13.93 -23.94
N ALA A 29 12.76 -13.05 -24.02
CA ALA A 29 12.91 -11.60 -23.95
C ALA A 29 13.12 -11.06 -22.51
N MET A 30 13.09 -11.92 -21.50
CA MET A 30 13.30 -11.60 -20.10
C MET A 30 14.73 -11.95 -19.65
N LYS A 31 15.27 -11.14 -18.77
CA LYS A 31 16.53 -11.35 -18.08
C LYS A 31 16.26 -11.44 -16.58
N VAL A 32 16.57 -12.57 -15.99
CA VAL A 32 16.37 -12.85 -14.56
C VAL A 32 17.73 -13.06 -13.87
N GLU A 33 17.76 -12.90 -12.55
CA GLU A 33 18.92 -13.18 -11.69
C GLU A 33 19.51 -14.57 -11.98
N ASN A 34 20.86 -14.66 -11.91
CA ASN A 34 21.54 -15.95 -12.08
C ASN A 34 21.06 -16.97 -11.05
N GLY A 35 20.86 -18.20 -11.49
CA GLY A 35 20.33 -19.27 -10.65
C GLY A 35 18.80 -19.30 -10.59
N PHE A 36 18.12 -18.39 -11.28
CA PHE A 36 16.66 -18.37 -11.39
C PHE A 36 16.20 -18.56 -12.83
N GLU A 37 14.97 -18.98 -12.99
CA GLU A 37 14.27 -19.05 -14.27
C GLU A 37 12.85 -18.49 -14.15
N VAL A 38 12.33 -18.02 -15.28
CA VAL A 38 10.94 -17.58 -15.43
C VAL A 38 10.18 -18.70 -16.16
N ARG A 39 9.03 -19.09 -15.62
CA ARG A 39 8.12 -20.06 -16.22
C ARG A 39 6.76 -19.41 -16.43
N LEU A 40 6.09 -19.75 -17.51
CA LEU A 40 4.71 -19.40 -17.76
C LEU A 40 3.81 -20.23 -16.84
N VAL A 41 2.79 -19.57 -16.25
CA VAL A 41 1.76 -20.23 -15.42
C VAL A 41 0.40 -20.14 -16.10
N ALA A 42 0.06 -18.95 -16.62
CA ALA A 42 -1.17 -18.75 -17.37
C ALA A 42 -0.97 -17.65 -18.41
N SER A 43 -1.67 -17.75 -19.52
CA SER A 43 -1.66 -16.72 -20.57
C SER A 43 -2.99 -16.65 -21.29
N GLU A 44 -3.11 -15.71 -22.19
CA GLU A 44 -4.21 -15.66 -23.15
C GLU A 44 -4.33 -16.99 -23.95
N PRO A 45 -5.52 -17.53 -24.21
CA PRO A 45 -6.84 -16.92 -23.96
C PRO A 45 -7.43 -17.20 -22.56
N LEU A 46 -6.73 -17.92 -21.67
CA LEU A 46 -7.25 -18.30 -20.37
C LEU A 46 -7.37 -17.11 -19.41
N ILE A 47 -6.53 -16.10 -19.57
CA ILE A 47 -6.53 -14.91 -18.72
C ILE A 47 -6.36 -13.64 -19.55
N SER A 48 -7.00 -12.56 -19.13
CA SER A 48 -6.94 -11.25 -19.81
C SER A 48 -6.83 -10.11 -18.81
N THR A 49 -5.84 -9.25 -19.00
CA THR A 49 -5.63 -8.02 -18.19
C THR A 49 -5.70 -8.27 -16.67
N PRO A 50 -4.93 -9.23 -16.13
CA PRO A 50 -4.94 -9.52 -14.70
C PRO A 50 -4.28 -8.39 -13.91
N VAL A 51 -4.83 -8.08 -12.72
CA VAL A 51 -4.28 -7.03 -11.83
C VAL A 51 -4.00 -7.52 -10.41
N ALA A 52 -4.62 -8.61 -9.99
CA ALA A 52 -4.41 -9.22 -8.69
C ALA A 52 -4.75 -10.71 -8.74
N LEU A 53 -4.14 -11.50 -7.84
CA LEU A 53 -4.50 -12.90 -7.67
C LEU A 53 -4.50 -13.31 -6.20
N ASN A 54 -5.09 -14.46 -5.90
CA ASN A 54 -5.00 -15.16 -4.63
C ASN A 54 -4.99 -16.67 -4.91
N PHE A 55 -4.51 -17.47 -3.96
CA PHE A 55 -4.55 -18.92 -4.06
C PHE A 55 -5.53 -19.49 -3.05
N ASP A 56 -6.32 -20.47 -3.46
CA ASP A 56 -7.16 -21.23 -2.55
C ASP A 56 -6.40 -22.41 -1.89
N ASP A 57 -7.12 -23.19 -1.09
CA ASP A 57 -6.59 -24.38 -0.38
C ASP A 57 -6.19 -25.53 -1.30
N LYS A 58 -6.67 -25.52 -2.55
CA LYS A 58 -6.33 -26.50 -3.59
C LYS A 58 -5.18 -26.05 -4.50
N GLY A 59 -4.58 -24.87 -4.23
CA GLY A 59 -3.51 -24.29 -5.04
C GLY A 59 -3.98 -23.67 -6.35
N ARG A 60 -5.30 -23.55 -6.58
CA ARG A 60 -5.87 -22.88 -7.75
C ARG A 60 -5.71 -21.37 -7.65
N ILE A 61 -5.60 -20.71 -8.78
CA ILE A 61 -5.46 -19.25 -8.85
C ILE A 61 -6.82 -18.60 -9.03
N TRP A 62 -7.18 -17.71 -8.11
CA TRP A 62 -8.29 -16.77 -8.26
C TRP A 62 -7.74 -15.44 -8.73
N ALA A 63 -8.13 -14.97 -9.91
CA ALA A 63 -7.58 -13.76 -10.52
C ALA A 63 -8.66 -12.71 -10.81
N VAL A 64 -8.26 -11.44 -10.68
CA VAL A 64 -9.06 -10.28 -11.07
C VAL A 64 -8.67 -9.87 -12.48
N GLU A 65 -9.62 -9.89 -13.41
CA GLU A 65 -9.49 -9.33 -14.75
C GLU A 65 -10.11 -7.93 -14.82
N MET A 66 -9.28 -6.91 -15.09
CA MET A 66 -9.70 -5.50 -15.19
C MET A 66 -9.76 -5.04 -16.64
N GLN A 67 -10.56 -5.74 -17.46
CA GLN A 67 -10.58 -5.58 -18.92
C GLN A 67 -10.93 -4.16 -19.40
N GLY A 68 -11.80 -3.45 -18.67
CA GLY A 68 -12.23 -2.09 -19.01
C GLY A 68 -11.21 -1.00 -18.77
N PHE A 69 -10.04 -1.29 -18.15
CA PHE A 69 -9.05 -0.25 -17.84
C PHE A 69 -8.34 0.23 -19.10
N MET A 70 -8.43 1.55 -19.38
CA MET A 70 -7.72 2.22 -20.47
C MET A 70 -7.74 1.45 -21.80
N PRO A 71 -8.91 1.17 -22.41
CA PRO A 71 -8.96 0.47 -23.69
C PRO A 71 -8.37 1.31 -24.83
N ASP A 72 -8.32 2.62 -24.66
CA ASP A 72 -7.64 3.57 -25.53
C ASP A 72 -7.07 4.76 -24.75
N THR A 73 -6.51 5.75 -25.42
CA THR A 73 -5.87 6.93 -24.80
C THR A 73 -6.86 7.91 -24.14
N VAL A 74 -8.17 7.72 -24.31
CA VAL A 74 -9.22 8.54 -23.70
C VAL A 74 -10.11 7.74 -22.74
N GLY A 75 -9.83 6.44 -22.54
CA GLY A 75 -10.54 5.57 -21.60
C GLY A 75 -12.00 5.34 -21.97
N ARG A 76 -12.32 5.26 -23.26
CA ARG A 76 -13.69 4.95 -23.72
C ARG A 76 -14.11 3.57 -23.26
N GLY A 77 -15.25 3.48 -22.58
CA GLY A 77 -15.79 2.21 -22.11
C GLY A 77 -15.28 1.73 -20.75
N GLU A 78 -14.55 2.53 -19.98
CA GLU A 78 -14.16 2.18 -18.59
C GLU A 78 -15.35 1.88 -17.67
N ASN A 79 -16.55 2.39 -18.01
CA ASN A 79 -17.78 2.12 -17.25
C ASN A 79 -18.51 0.85 -17.72
N ILE A 80 -18.00 0.16 -18.75
CA ILE A 80 -18.61 -1.08 -19.22
C ILE A 80 -18.32 -2.17 -18.20
N PRO A 81 -19.33 -2.91 -17.72
CA PRO A 81 -19.16 -3.97 -16.73
C PRO A 81 -18.62 -5.26 -17.39
N ASN A 82 -17.35 -5.26 -17.78
CA ASN A 82 -16.67 -6.37 -18.46
C ASN A 82 -15.57 -7.03 -17.61
N GLY A 83 -15.33 -6.49 -16.40
CA GLY A 83 -14.38 -7.08 -15.45
C GLY A 83 -14.89 -8.38 -14.86
N LYS A 84 -13.97 -9.26 -14.47
CA LYS A 84 -14.30 -10.62 -14.01
C LYS A 84 -13.43 -11.04 -12.83
N ILE A 85 -13.96 -12.01 -12.08
CA ILE A 85 -13.16 -12.86 -11.19
C ILE A 85 -13.19 -14.26 -11.81
N ILE A 86 -12.01 -14.83 -12.02
CA ILE A 86 -11.84 -16.14 -12.63
C ILE A 86 -11.09 -17.09 -11.71
N ILE A 87 -11.32 -18.39 -11.89
CA ILE A 87 -10.57 -19.48 -11.24
C ILE A 87 -9.79 -20.18 -12.34
N LEU A 88 -8.48 -20.32 -12.15
CA LEU A 88 -7.60 -21.09 -13.01
C LEU A 88 -7.12 -22.33 -12.28
N GLU A 89 -7.09 -23.45 -12.96
CA GLU A 89 -6.73 -24.78 -12.43
C GLU A 89 -5.72 -25.46 -13.34
N ASP A 90 -4.69 -26.03 -12.74
CA ASP A 90 -3.71 -26.93 -13.34
C ASP A 90 -4.19 -28.38 -13.09
N LYS A 91 -4.83 -28.99 -14.08
CA LYS A 91 -5.46 -30.31 -13.94
C LYS A 91 -4.50 -31.46 -14.15
N ASP A 92 -3.48 -31.29 -14.98
CA ASP A 92 -2.51 -32.34 -15.28
C ASP A 92 -1.24 -32.27 -14.40
N GLY A 93 -1.09 -31.17 -13.64
CA GLY A 93 -0.03 -31.01 -12.64
C GLY A 93 1.33 -30.66 -13.24
N ASP A 94 1.36 -30.04 -14.44
CA ASP A 94 2.60 -29.63 -15.10
C ASP A 94 3.08 -28.23 -14.66
N GLY A 95 2.24 -27.51 -13.92
CA GLY A 95 2.51 -26.17 -13.39
C GLY A 95 2.04 -25.03 -14.31
N ILE A 96 1.30 -25.35 -15.37
CA ILE A 96 0.64 -24.41 -16.28
C ILE A 96 -0.87 -24.60 -16.11
N MET A 97 -1.60 -23.50 -16.01
CA MET A 97 -3.05 -23.53 -15.90
C MET A 97 -3.67 -23.93 -17.25
N ASP A 98 -4.54 -24.94 -17.23
CA ASP A 98 -5.17 -25.48 -18.42
C ASP A 98 -6.71 -25.37 -18.41
N ASP A 99 -7.30 -25.05 -17.26
CA ASP A 99 -8.75 -24.81 -17.14
C ASP A 99 -9.07 -23.44 -16.57
N ARG A 100 -10.20 -22.88 -17.02
CA ARG A 100 -10.71 -21.57 -16.62
C ARG A 100 -12.18 -21.62 -16.31
N LYS A 101 -12.56 -21.14 -15.12
CA LYS A 101 -13.96 -20.90 -14.74
C LYS A 101 -14.18 -19.42 -14.48
N VAL A 102 -15.27 -18.86 -14.98
CA VAL A 102 -15.73 -17.52 -14.56
C VAL A 102 -16.53 -17.69 -13.29
N PHE A 103 -16.01 -17.15 -12.18
CA PHE A 103 -16.71 -17.13 -10.89
C PHE A 103 -17.72 -15.99 -10.80
N LEU A 104 -17.31 -14.79 -11.22
CA LEU A 104 -18.12 -13.58 -11.19
C LEU A 104 -17.78 -12.72 -12.43
N ASP A 105 -18.77 -12.18 -13.08
CA ASP A 105 -18.63 -11.28 -14.23
C ASP A 105 -19.38 -9.97 -14.02
N SER A 106 -19.44 -9.17 -15.06
CA SER A 106 -20.20 -7.91 -15.07
C SER A 106 -19.77 -6.91 -14.01
N LEU A 107 -18.45 -6.88 -13.70
CA LEU A 107 -17.86 -5.94 -12.76
C LEU A 107 -17.27 -4.72 -13.48
N VAL A 108 -17.39 -3.54 -12.84
CA VAL A 108 -16.77 -2.31 -13.34
C VAL A 108 -15.43 -2.11 -12.65
N LEU A 109 -14.34 -2.28 -13.40
CA LEU A 109 -12.96 -2.06 -12.95
C LEU A 109 -12.66 -2.70 -11.58
N PRO A 110 -12.92 -4.02 -11.36
CA PRO A 110 -12.54 -4.71 -10.14
C PRO A 110 -11.00 -4.70 -10.00
N ARG A 111 -10.47 -4.60 -8.76
CA ARG A 111 -9.03 -4.37 -8.59
C ARG A 111 -8.35 -5.13 -7.48
N ALA A 112 -9.10 -5.81 -6.64
CA ALA A 112 -8.54 -6.64 -5.58
C ALA A 112 -9.55 -7.70 -5.17
N LEU A 113 -9.04 -8.80 -4.62
CA LEU A 113 -9.82 -9.89 -4.05
C LEU A 113 -9.15 -10.45 -2.80
N CYS A 114 -9.95 -11.04 -1.89
CA CYS A 114 -9.45 -11.76 -0.73
C CYS A 114 -10.40 -12.91 -0.39
N LEU A 115 -9.89 -14.14 -0.41
CA LEU A 115 -10.61 -15.32 0.05
C LEU A 115 -10.75 -15.29 1.58
N ILE A 116 -11.97 -15.44 2.08
CA ILE A 116 -12.27 -15.43 3.51
C ILE A 116 -13.50 -16.28 3.80
N GLU A 117 -13.41 -17.19 4.76
CA GLU A 117 -14.43 -18.17 5.08
C GLU A 117 -14.92 -18.90 3.81
N ASN A 118 -16.24 -19.01 3.63
CA ASN A 118 -16.85 -19.61 2.43
C ASN A 118 -17.17 -18.55 1.37
N GLY A 119 -16.33 -17.54 1.21
CA GLY A 119 -16.61 -16.44 0.29
C GLY A 119 -15.38 -15.66 -0.15
N LEU A 120 -15.66 -14.60 -0.88
CA LEU A 120 -14.70 -13.75 -1.52
C LEU A 120 -15.03 -12.28 -1.30
N LEU A 121 -14.12 -11.50 -0.74
CA LEU A 121 -14.17 -10.05 -0.83
C LEU A 121 -13.70 -9.60 -2.22
N VAL A 122 -14.44 -8.67 -2.83
CA VAL A 122 -14.11 -8.06 -4.12
C VAL A 122 -14.18 -6.54 -4.00
N ALA A 123 -13.09 -5.88 -4.34
CA ALA A 123 -13.03 -4.42 -4.47
C ALA A 123 -13.50 -4.00 -5.86
N GLU A 124 -14.73 -3.50 -5.93
CA GLU A 124 -15.36 -2.90 -7.11
C GLU A 124 -15.79 -1.47 -6.76
N PRO A 125 -14.91 -0.46 -6.85
CA PRO A 125 -15.25 0.91 -6.48
C PRO A 125 -16.53 1.43 -7.14
N PRO A 126 -17.36 2.19 -6.35
CA PRO A 126 -17.08 2.68 -5.00
C PRO A 126 -17.27 1.68 -3.87
N ASN A 127 -17.67 0.46 -4.15
CA ASN A 127 -18.11 -0.54 -3.19
C ASN A 127 -17.06 -1.59 -2.88
N LEU A 128 -17.19 -2.18 -1.69
CA LEU A 128 -16.58 -3.43 -1.30
C LEU A 128 -17.68 -4.47 -1.11
N TRP A 129 -17.56 -5.61 -1.80
CA TRP A 129 -18.54 -6.68 -1.79
C TRP A 129 -17.98 -7.94 -1.15
N TYR A 130 -18.84 -8.69 -0.44
CA TYR A 130 -18.59 -10.07 -0.09
C TYR A 130 -19.52 -10.96 -0.92
N ILE A 131 -18.97 -11.98 -1.57
CA ILE A 131 -19.68 -12.91 -2.43
C ILE A 131 -19.51 -14.32 -1.86
N GLU A 132 -20.61 -15.00 -1.55
CA GLU A 132 -20.59 -16.40 -1.12
C GLU A 132 -20.08 -17.31 -2.25
N ILE A 133 -19.30 -18.34 -1.88
CA ILE A 133 -18.80 -19.35 -2.82
C ILE A 133 -19.58 -20.64 -2.63
N ASN A 134 -20.30 -21.05 -3.68
CA ASN A 134 -21.10 -22.27 -3.72
C ASN A 134 -20.58 -23.20 -4.85
N ASN A 135 -19.67 -24.13 -4.56
CA ASN A 135 -19.10 -25.04 -5.55
C ASN A 135 -18.56 -24.30 -6.80
N ASP A 136 -17.63 -23.34 -6.59
CA ASP A 136 -17.05 -22.48 -7.62
C ASP A 136 -18.06 -21.58 -8.37
N ARG A 137 -19.25 -21.37 -7.83
CA ARG A 137 -20.25 -20.43 -8.36
C ARG A 137 -20.51 -19.32 -7.36
N ALA A 138 -20.74 -18.12 -7.86
CA ALA A 138 -21.11 -16.99 -7.02
C ALA A 138 -22.52 -17.20 -6.43
N GLY A 139 -22.59 -17.09 -5.11
CA GLY A 139 -23.83 -17.08 -4.35
C GLY A 139 -24.31 -15.65 -4.09
N LYS A 140 -24.76 -15.40 -2.86
CA LYS A 140 -25.28 -14.08 -2.45
C LYS A 140 -24.18 -13.03 -2.50
N LYS A 141 -24.46 -11.88 -3.13
CA LYS A 141 -23.59 -10.69 -3.14
C LYS A 141 -24.04 -9.73 -2.04
N ILE A 142 -23.18 -9.48 -1.07
CA ILE A 142 -23.46 -8.69 0.15
C ILE A 142 -22.59 -7.44 0.13
N LEU A 143 -23.21 -6.26 0.32
CA LEU A 143 -22.49 -4.99 0.41
C LEU A 143 -21.81 -4.89 1.80
N VAL A 144 -20.48 -4.77 1.79
CA VAL A 144 -19.66 -4.61 3.00
C VAL A 144 -19.44 -3.13 3.31
N ASP A 145 -19.07 -2.34 2.31
CA ASP A 145 -18.84 -0.90 2.46
C ASP A 145 -19.20 -0.17 1.16
N SER A 146 -20.22 0.69 1.21
CA SER A 146 -20.66 1.53 0.08
C SER A 146 -19.76 2.76 -0.14
N ALA A 147 -18.89 3.07 0.81
CA ALA A 147 -17.92 4.16 0.78
C ALA A 147 -16.47 3.62 0.83
N TYR A 148 -16.23 2.44 0.27
CA TYR A 148 -14.90 1.85 0.17
C TYR A 148 -13.95 2.77 -0.60
N ALA A 149 -14.39 3.29 -1.74
CA ALA A 149 -13.65 4.23 -2.57
C ALA A 149 -14.49 5.48 -2.87
N PRO A 150 -14.62 6.44 -1.95
CA PRO A 150 -15.52 7.59 -2.12
C PRO A 150 -15.00 8.63 -3.13
N GLY A 151 -13.88 8.39 -3.79
CA GLY A 151 -13.28 9.28 -4.79
C GLY A 151 -12.02 8.66 -5.40
N GLY A 152 -11.30 9.45 -6.19
CA GLY A 152 -10.15 9.01 -6.97
C GLY A 152 -10.54 8.45 -8.34
N ASN A 153 -9.57 8.00 -9.07
CA ASN A 153 -9.72 7.32 -10.37
C ASN A 153 -9.15 5.89 -10.28
N ALA A 154 -9.20 5.15 -11.38
CA ALA A 154 -8.82 3.74 -11.39
C ALA A 154 -7.40 3.43 -10.87
N GLU A 155 -6.44 4.36 -11.01
CA GLU A 155 -5.09 4.21 -10.45
C GLU A 155 -5.00 4.61 -8.97
N HIS A 156 -5.93 5.41 -8.47
CA HIS A 156 -5.83 6.09 -7.17
C HIS A 156 -6.99 5.76 -6.23
N GLN A 157 -7.47 4.52 -6.27
CA GLN A 157 -8.51 4.00 -5.39
C GLN A 157 -8.01 2.81 -4.55
N PRO A 158 -8.65 2.47 -3.41
CA PRO A 158 -8.27 1.35 -2.56
C PRO A 158 -8.15 0.03 -3.32
N ASN A 159 -7.15 -0.76 -2.96
CA ASN A 159 -6.82 -2.05 -3.55
C ASN A 159 -6.00 -2.90 -2.58
N GLY A 160 -5.54 -4.09 -2.99
CA GLY A 160 -4.59 -4.91 -2.26
C GLY A 160 -5.22 -5.96 -1.35
N LEU A 161 -6.31 -5.70 -0.63
CA LEU A 161 -7.07 -6.64 0.23
C LEU A 161 -6.20 -7.75 0.85
N LEU A 162 -5.26 -7.37 1.73
CA LEU A 162 -4.37 -8.28 2.42
C LEU A 162 -4.96 -8.71 3.78
N ARG A 163 -5.18 -10.01 4.00
CA ARG A 163 -5.48 -10.52 5.33
C ARG A 163 -4.20 -10.62 6.16
N GLY A 164 -4.11 -9.76 7.18
CA GLY A 164 -2.98 -9.71 8.11
C GLY A 164 -2.95 -10.89 9.08
N ILE A 165 -1.79 -11.09 9.72
CA ILE A 165 -1.62 -12.12 10.76
C ILE A 165 -2.57 -11.92 11.94
N ASP A 166 -3.02 -10.68 12.21
CA ASP A 166 -4.00 -10.28 13.24
C ASP A 166 -5.46 -10.51 12.83
N ASN A 167 -5.69 -11.25 11.75
CA ASN A 167 -7.00 -11.59 11.18
C ASN A 167 -7.79 -10.40 10.60
N TRP A 168 -7.24 -9.19 10.55
CA TRP A 168 -7.82 -8.04 9.87
C TRP A 168 -7.41 -7.98 8.40
N ILE A 169 -8.25 -7.37 7.57
CA ILE A 169 -8.00 -7.17 6.13
C ILE A 169 -7.62 -5.72 5.90
N TYR A 170 -6.44 -5.51 5.37
CA TYR A 170 -5.82 -4.21 5.08
C TYR A 170 -5.85 -3.90 3.60
N ASN A 171 -5.76 -2.62 3.27
CA ASN A 171 -5.77 -2.12 1.90
C ASN A 171 -4.61 -1.17 1.65
N ALA A 172 -4.08 -1.15 0.43
CA ALA A 172 -3.36 -0.02 -0.10
C ALA A 172 -4.33 1.12 -0.46
N LYS A 173 -3.86 2.35 -0.45
CA LYS A 173 -4.65 3.57 -0.77
C LYS A 173 -5.89 3.76 0.09
N SER A 174 -5.83 3.31 1.34
CA SER A 174 -6.95 3.36 2.30
C SER A 174 -6.46 3.54 3.72
N ALA A 175 -7.31 4.13 4.56
CA ALA A 175 -7.16 4.19 6.02
C ALA A 175 -8.21 3.32 6.74
N LYS A 176 -8.81 2.35 6.05
CA LYS A 176 -9.79 1.42 6.60
C LYS A 176 -9.22 0.01 6.66
N ARG A 177 -9.61 -0.74 7.67
CA ARG A 177 -9.42 -2.20 7.78
C ARG A 177 -10.75 -2.87 8.05
N TYR A 178 -10.87 -4.13 7.66
CA TYR A 178 -12.11 -4.88 7.73
C TYR A 178 -11.89 -6.21 8.44
N ARG A 179 -12.90 -6.68 9.16
CA ARG A 179 -12.91 -8.01 9.78
C ARG A 179 -14.32 -8.57 9.80
N LYS A 180 -14.48 -9.82 9.39
CA LYS A 180 -15.75 -10.52 9.52
C LYS A 180 -15.82 -11.15 10.91
N LYS A 181 -16.93 -10.94 11.64
CA LYS A 181 -17.20 -11.54 12.95
C LYS A 181 -18.63 -12.08 12.97
N GLY A 182 -18.81 -13.38 12.82
CA GLY A 182 -20.10 -13.97 12.53
C GLY A 182 -20.67 -13.44 11.21
N ASP A 183 -21.91 -12.95 11.24
CA ASP A 183 -22.55 -12.36 10.05
C ASP A 183 -22.29 -10.86 9.88
N GLN A 184 -21.52 -10.25 10.79
CA GLN A 184 -21.25 -8.81 10.78
C GLN A 184 -19.85 -8.50 10.22
N TRP A 185 -19.77 -7.38 9.51
CA TRP A 185 -18.52 -6.77 9.11
C TRP A 185 -18.15 -5.62 10.02
N LEU A 186 -16.98 -5.71 10.64
CA LEU A 186 -16.37 -4.62 11.39
C LEU A 186 -15.52 -3.79 10.42
N THR A 187 -15.65 -2.47 10.51
CA THR A 187 -14.81 -1.51 9.79
C THR A 187 -14.17 -0.61 10.82
N GLU A 188 -12.84 -0.51 10.78
CA GLU A 188 -12.09 0.32 11.70
C GLU A 188 -11.08 1.19 10.95
N ARG A 189 -10.68 2.28 11.59
CA ARG A 189 -9.61 3.15 11.12
C ARG A 189 -8.26 2.48 11.33
N THR A 190 -7.36 2.70 10.35
CA THR A 190 -5.93 2.38 10.41
C THR A 190 -5.14 3.50 9.74
N HIS A 191 -3.82 3.40 9.67
CA HIS A 191 -3.01 4.37 8.93
C HIS A 191 -3.24 4.25 7.43
N PHE A 192 -3.26 5.40 6.75
CA PHE A 192 -3.28 5.43 5.28
C PHE A 192 -1.97 4.87 4.72
N ARG A 193 -2.05 3.98 3.70
CA ARG A 193 -0.89 3.30 3.13
C ARG A 193 -0.93 3.24 1.63
N GLY A 194 0.23 3.43 1.03
CA GLY A 194 0.58 3.01 -0.30
C GLY A 194 -0.23 3.56 -1.46
N GLN A 195 0.01 2.94 -2.60
CA GLN A 195 -0.63 3.26 -3.88
C GLN A 195 -1.25 2.01 -4.52
N TRP A 196 -0.45 0.97 -4.85
CA TRP A 196 -0.93 -0.25 -5.49
C TRP A 196 -0.21 -1.46 -4.93
N GLY A 197 -0.97 -2.34 -4.30
CA GLY A 197 -0.46 -3.52 -3.61
C GLY A 197 0.05 -3.23 -2.19
N ILE A 198 0.07 -4.28 -1.39
CA ILE A 198 0.49 -4.28 0.02
C ILE A 198 0.90 -5.70 0.40
N SER A 199 1.93 -5.84 1.22
CA SER A 199 2.37 -7.14 1.76
C SER A 199 2.77 -7.03 3.22
N GLN A 200 3.06 -8.17 3.86
CA GLN A 200 3.47 -8.24 5.27
C GLN A 200 4.72 -9.10 5.44
N ASP A 201 5.48 -8.85 6.53
CA ASP A 201 6.53 -9.74 7.00
C ASP A 201 5.97 -10.88 7.88
N ASP A 202 6.86 -11.72 8.41
CA ASP A 202 6.48 -12.87 9.26
C ASP A 202 5.84 -12.49 10.60
N PHE A 203 5.88 -11.21 10.98
CA PHE A 203 5.31 -10.68 12.22
C PHE A 203 4.15 -9.72 11.99
N GLY A 204 3.73 -9.49 10.74
CA GLY A 204 2.56 -8.70 10.39
C GLY A 204 2.81 -7.20 10.20
N ARG A 205 4.06 -6.74 10.13
CA ARG A 205 4.36 -5.36 9.73
C ARG A 205 4.09 -5.20 8.24
N LEU A 206 3.53 -4.07 7.81
CA LEU A 206 3.10 -3.86 6.44
C LEU A 206 4.14 -3.11 5.61
N TYR A 207 4.24 -3.52 4.33
CA TYR A 207 5.12 -2.97 3.32
C TYR A 207 4.31 -2.56 2.09
N TYR A 208 4.60 -1.38 1.55
CA TYR A 208 3.87 -0.76 0.45
C TYR A 208 4.76 0.27 -0.26
N ASN A 209 4.23 0.94 -1.27
CA ASN A 209 4.96 1.98 -2.00
C ASN A 209 4.02 3.07 -2.53
N ASN A 210 4.59 4.18 -2.94
CA ASN A 210 3.97 5.19 -3.80
C ASN A 210 4.55 5.06 -5.21
N ASN A 211 3.96 5.72 -6.20
CA ASN A 211 4.41 5.62 -7.59
C ASN A 211 5.91 5.89 -7.76
N SER A 212 6.45 6.89 -7.08
CA SER A 212 7.85 7.35 -7.21
C SER A 212 8.74 7.03 -6.01
N GLN A 213 8.28 6.15 -5.12
CA GLN A 213 9.06 5.68 -3.97
C GLN A 213 9.16 4.17 -4.02
N ASN A 214 10.41 3.69 -3.96
CA ASN A 214 10.74 2.27 -4.06
C ASN A 214 10.01 1.44 -2.99
N LEU A 215 10.23 1.75 -1.71
CA LEU A 215 9.65 0.97 -0.63
C LEU A 215 9.36 1.82 0.61
N LEU A 216 8.12 1.80 1.01
CA LEU A 216 7.63 2.28 2.30
C LEU A 216 7.23 1.09 3.19
N GLY A 217 7.19 1.31 4.49
CA GLY A 217 6.67 0.30 5.42
C GLY A 217 6.48 0.84 6.82
N ASP A 218 5.96 -0.03 7.68
CA ASP A 218 5.68 0.27 9.07
C ASP A 218 6.70 -0.42 10.01
N TYR A 219 7.10 0.25 11.06
CA TYR A 219 7.93 -0.34 12.13
C TYR A 219 7.09 -1.09 13.17
N PHE A 220 5.82 -0.74 13.28
CA PHE A 220 4.88 -1.28 14.25
C PHE A 220 3.75 -2.04 13.56
N LEU A 221 3.02 -2.85 14.33
CA LEU A 221 1.85 -3.56 13.84
C LEU A 221 0.76 -2.58 13.37
N PRO A 222 0.01 -2.91 12.32
CA PRO A 222 -0.71 -1.92 11.51
C PRO A 222 -1.87 -1.21 12.19
N ALA A 223 -2.39 -1.75 13.31
CA ALA A 223 -3.55 -1.19 14.02
C ALA A 223 -3.20 -0.13 15.06
N LEU A 224 -1.94 -0.10 15.50
CA LEU A 224 -1.53 0.72 16.64
C LEU A 224 -1.46 2.21 16.28
N GLY A 225 -1.89 3.07 17.19
CA GLY A 225 -1.74 4.52 17.07
C GLY A 225 -2.71 5.22 16.11
N ALA A 226 -3.73 4.54 15.60
CA ALA A 226 -4.69 5.13 14.67
C ALA A 226 -5.95 5.73 15.35
N TRP A 227 -6.01 5.75 16.68
CA TRP A 227 -7.24 6.14 17.42
C TRP A 227 -7.43 7.65 17.51
N ASN A 228 -6.36 8.43 17.62
CA ASN A 228 -6.45 9.89 17.72
C ASN A 228 -6.56 10.51 16.32
N GLU A 229 -7.75 11.00 15.97
CA GLU A 229 -8.02 11.63 14.66
C GLU A 229 -7.26 12.93 14.45
N SER A 230 -6.90 13.61 15.52
CA SER A 230 -6.13 14.84 15.47
C SER A 230 -4.65 14.61 15.14
N GLN A 231 -4.14 13.40 15.41
CA GLN A 231 -2.76 13.03 15.13
C GLN A 231 -2.63 12.51 13.68
N ARG A 232 -2.24 13.38 12.77
CA ARG A 232 -2.20 13.08 11.33
C ARG A 232 -1.09 12.12 10.90
N SER A 233 -0.01 12.07 11.66
CA SER A 233 1.09 11.13 11.42
C SER A 233 1.67 10.64 12.74
N VAL A 234 1.91 9.34 12.81
CA VAL A 234 2.52 8.65 13.95
C VAL A 234 3.90 8.15 13.53
N ALA A 235 4.92 8.44 14.31
CA ALA A 235 6.29 8.01 14.02
C ALA A 235 6.38 6.48 13.93
N GLY A 236 7.07 5.99 12.91
CA GLY A 236 7.20 4.56 12.63
C GLY A 236 6.18 4.01 11.64
N TYR A 237 5.28 4.86 11.11
CA TYR A 237 4.40 4.52 9.99
C TYR A 237 4.76 5.34 8.76
N SER A 238 4.55 4.77 7.57
CA SER A 238 4.90 5.36 6.28
C SER A 238 6.37 5.77 6.19
N VAL A 239 7.26 4.91 6.69
CA VAL A 239 8.70 5.15 6.68
C VAL A 239 9.27 4.78 5.33
N ASP A 240 10.08 5.68 4.75
CA ASP A 240 10.87 5.39 3.54
C ASP A 240 12.04 4.46 3.92
N MET A 241 11.89 3.18 3.59
CA MET A 241 12.85 2.15 3.95
C MET A 241 14.00 2.04 2.97
N VAL A 242 13.80 2.40 1.69
CA VAL A 242 14.83 2.37 0.65
C VAL A 242 14.89 3.70 -0.08
N LYS A 243 15.79 4.56 0.34
CA LYS A 243 15.94 5.93 -0.18
C LYS A 243 16.41 6.01 -1.64
N ASP A 244 17.04 4.96 -2.13
CA ASP A 244 17.50 4.89 -3.53
C ASP A 244 16.35 4.42 -4.43
N ASN A 245 15.83 5.35 -5.24
CA ASN A 245 14.72 5.12 -6.16
C ASN A 245 15.17 4.77 -7.59
N ARG A 246 16.47 4.63 -7.87
CA ARG A 246 16.97 4.32 -9.21
C ARG A 246 16.50 2.96 -9.69
N VAL A 247 16.20 2.88 -11.00
CA VAL A 247 15.87 1.65 -11.71
C VAL A 247 16.84 1.43 -12.88
N TYR A 248 16.97 0.18 -13.31
CA TYR A 248 17.94 -0.21 -14.35
C TYR A 248 17.26 -1.03 -15.46
N PRO A 249 16.44 -0.37 -16.31
CA PRO A 249 15.81 -1.03 -17.45
C PRO A 249 16.85 -1.54 -18.45
N ILE A 250 16.54 -2.64 -19.14
CA ILE A 250 17.42 -3.24 -20.17
C ILE A 250 17.05 -2.84 -21.60
N ARG A 251 16.13 -1.87 -21.74
CA ARG A 251 15.69 -1.25 -23.01
C ARG A 251 15.44 0.23 -22.82
N PRO A 252 15.41 1.04 -23.89
CA PRO A 252 14.85 2.39 -23.86
C PRO A 252 13.39 2.37 -23.43
N THR A 253 13.01 3.25 -22.51
CA THR A 253 11.65 3.29 -21.93
C THR A 253 10.94 4.59 -22.28
N THR A 254 11.00 5.00 -23.54
CA THR A 254 10.36 6.23 -24.05
C THR A 254 8.84 6.25 -23.85
N GLY A 255 8.21 5.10 -23.56
CA GLY A 255 6.80 4.97 -23.20
C GLY A 255 6.45 5.35 -21.77
N VAL A 256 7.34 5.97 -21.00
CA VAL A 256 6.99 6.55 -19.68
C VAL A 256 6.27 7.88 -19.85
N ASN A 257 5.34 8.19 -18.95
CA ASN A 257 4.43 9.32 -19.12
C ASN A 257 5.14 10.68 -19.28
N ARG A 258 6.31 10.86 -18.69
CA ARG A 258 7.04 12.13 -18.64
C ARG A 258 8.43 12.03 -19.26
N GLY A 259 8.64 11.12 -20.20
CA GLY A 259 9.95 10.89 -20.84
C GLY A 259 10.55 12.12 -21.54
N TYR A 260 9.79 13.19 -21.75
CA TYR A 260 10.25 14.48 -22.27
C TYR A 260 10.96 15.35 -21.22
N ARG A 261 10.91 15.00 -19.94
CA ARG A 261 11.51 15.79 -18.86
C ARG A 261 12.98 15.47 -18.72
N GLU A 262 13.76 16.50 -18.45
CA GLU A 262 15.16 16.33 -18.08
C GLU A 262 15.30 15.54 -16.78
N GLY A 263 16.18 14.54 -16.78
CA GLY A 263 16.42 13.67 -15.64
C GLY A 263 15.44 12.51 -15.47
N GLU A 264 14.34 12.44 -16.25
CA GLU A 264 13.43 11.30 -16.26
C GLU A 264 14.06 10.09 -16.97
N LEU A 265 14.68 10.34 -18.13
CA LEU A 265 15.41 9.35 -18.90
C LEU A 265 16.93 9.67 -18.91
N ASP A 266 17.76 8.63 -18.92
CA ASP A 266 19.20 8.76 -19.11
C ASP A 266 19.59 9.00 -20.59
N SER A 267 20.88 9.12 -20.89
CA SER A 267 21.40 9.29 -22.26
C SER A 267 21.07 8.14 -23.21
N SER A 268 20.69 6.97 -22.68
CA SER A 268 20.23 5.79 -23.44
C SER A 268 18.71 5.70 -23.49
N LEU A 269 18.00 6.76 -23.13
CA LEU A 269 16.54 6.85 -23.06
C LEU A 269 15.91 5.82 -22.09
N ARG A 270 16.60 5.48 -21.02
CA ARG A 270 16.12 4.55 -19.99
C ARG A 270 15.64 5.33 -18.76
N LEU A 271 14.52 4.90 -18.18
CA LEU A 271 14.00 5.47 -16.94
C LEU A 271 15.05 5.43 -15.82
N VAL A 272 15.25 6.55 -15.13
CA VAL A 272 16.27 6.70 -14.08
C VAL A 272 15.74 6.28 -12.72
N ASN A 273 14.53 6.68 -12.36
CA ASN A 273 13.91 6.43 -11.05
C ASN A 273 12.52 5.81 -11.19
N PHE A 274 12.03 5.18 -10.13
CA PHE A 274 10.63 4.72 -10.06
C PHE A 274 9.65 5.84 -10.43
N THR A 275 8.64 5.51 -11.25
CA THR A 275 7.52 6.39 -11.59
C THR A 275 6.18 5.68 -11.49
N ALA A 276 6.16 4.35 -11.43
CA ALA A 276 4.97 3.51 -11.31
C ALA A 276 5.18 2.33 -10.34
N ALA A 277 6.00 2.51 -9.29
CA ALA A 277 6.25 1.47 -8.30
C ALA A 277 4.96 0.87 -7.76
N CYS A 278 4.84 -0.47 -7.81
CA CYS A 278 3.63 -1.19 -7.40
C CYS A 278 3.91 -2.64 -6.98
N GLY A 279 2.89 -3.30 -6.41
CA GLY A 279 2.91 -4.72 -6.07
C GLY A 279 4.06 -5.14 -5.16
N PRO A 280 4.39 -4.40 -4.07
CA PRO A 280 5.50 -4.75 -3.20
C PRO A 280 5.24 -6.10 -2.53
N LEU A 281 6.24 -6.99 -2.56
CA LEU A 281 6.17 -8.32 -1.99
C LEU A 281 7.32 -8.57 -1.04
N VAL A 282 7.04 -8.78 0.24
CA VAL A 282 7.98 -9.41 1.17
C VAL A 282 8.08 -10.89 0.82
N TYR A 283 9.25 -11.35 0.42
CA TYR A 283 9.45 -12.76 0.08
C TYR A 283 9.53 -13.62 1.34
N ARG A 284 8.55 -14.50 1.48
CA ARG A 284 8.40 -15.43 2.61
C ARG A 284 8.19 -16.87 2.13
N GLY A 285 8.50 -17.14 0.85
CA GLY A 285 8.17 -18.42 0.20
C GLY A 285 8.98 -19.64 0.67
N GLY A 286 10.15 -19.44 1.28
CA GLY A 286 10.98 -20.53 1.79
C GLY A 286 11.64 -21.42 0.73
N LEU A 287 11.38 -21.18 -0.56
CA LEU A 287 11.97 -21.93 -1.69
C LEU A 287 13.37 -21.40 -2.07
N PHE A 288 13.56 -20.08 -2.01
CA PHE A 288 14.82 -19.43 -2.33
C PHE A 288 15.82 -19.61 -1.19
N ASP A 289 17.08 -19.35 -1.47
CA ASP A 289 18.12 -19.31 -0.44
C ASP A 289 17.75 -18.32 0.69
N SER A 290 18.25 -18.58 1.90
CA SER A 290 17.98 -17.76 3.10
C SER A 290 18.34 -16.28 2.92
N ALA A 291 19.29 -15.95 2.05
CA ALA A 291 19.65 -14.58 1.69
C ALA A 291 18.53 -13.78 1.00
N TYR A 292 17.45 -14.45 0.57
CA TYR A 292 16.27 -13.83 -0.03
C TYR A 292 15.11 -13.68 0.96
N HIS A 293 15.18 -14.34 2.12
CA HIS A 293 14.11 -14.30 3.11
C HIS A 293 13.89 -12.86 3.61
N GLU A 294 12.62 -12.45 3.66
CA GLU A 294 12.20 -11.07 4.00
C GLU A 294 12.84 -9.96 3.15
N ASN A 295 13.44 -10.27 2.00
CA ASN A 295 13.73 -9.23 1.02
C ASN A 295 12.43 -8.79 0.35
N VAL A 296 12.39 -7.52 -0.09
CA VAL A 296 11.19 -6.97 -0.72
C VAL A 296 11.41 -6.78 -2.20
N PHE A 297 10.50 -7.36 -2.98
CA PHE A 297 10.44 -7.21 -4.42
C PHE A 297 9.41 -6.15 -4.77
N VAL A 298 9.74 -5.29 -5.74
CA VAL A 298 8.87 -4.19 -6.19
C VAL A 298 8.81 -4.18 -7.71
N ALA A 299 7.61 -4.18 -8.27
CA ALA A 299 7.40 -4.07 -9.70
C ALA A 299 7.44 -2.61 -10.16
N GLU A 300 8.00 -2.37 -11.36
CA GLU A 300 7.97 -1.09 -12.07
C GLU A 300 7.51 -1.35 -13.51
N PRO A 301 6.20 -1.33 -13.75
CA PRO A 301 5.65 -1.65 -15.06
C PRO A 301 6.04 -0.66 -16.16
N SER A 302 6.32 0.61 -15.82
CA SER A 302 6.76 1.59 -16.82
C SER A 302 8.16 1.29 -17.38
N ALA A 303 8.99 0.59 -16.59
CA ALA A 303 10.35 0.18 -16.95
C ALA A 303 10.47 -1.33 -17.24
N ASN A 304 9.37 -2.07 -17.24
CA ASN A 304 9.31 -3.51 -17.56
C ASN A 304 10.22 -4.37 -16.66
N LEU A 305 10.16 -4.16 -15.33
CA LEU A 305 11.09 -4.81 -14.40
C LEU A 305 10.48 -5.12 -13.02
N VAL A 306 11.18 -5.99 -12.29
CA VAL A 306 11.00 -6.24 -10.86
C VAL A 306 12.32 -6.05 -10.14
N LYS A 307 12.34 -5.16 -9.17
CA LYS A 307 13.49 -4.84 -8.31
C LYS A 307 13.50 -5.72 -7.06
N ARG A 308 14.69 -6.05 -6.57
CA ARG A 308 14.90 -6.65 -5.23
C ARG A 308 15.56 -5.66 -4.30
N ASN A 309 15.01 -5.51 -3.10
CA ASN A 309 15.57 -4.72 -2.01
C ASN A 309 15.92 -5.66 -0.85
N ALA A 310 17.14 -5.53 -0.32
CA ALA A 310 17.58 -6.23 0.88
C ALA A 310 17.32 -5.36 2.10
N LEU A 311 16.62 -5.91 3.10
CA LEU A 311 16.29 -5.25 4.34
C LEU A 311 17.23 -5.64 5.48
N ARG A 312 17.45 -4.73 6.41
CA ARG A 312 18.19 -4.94 7.66
C ARG A 312 17.43 -4.34 8.82
N GLU A 313 17.12 -5.16 9.79
CA GLU A 313 16.51 -4.71 11.04
C GLU A 313 17.54 -4.14 12.02
N LYS A 314 17.11 -3.10 12.74
CA LYS A 314 17.83 -2.51 13.88
C LYS A 314 16.80 -2.19 14.98
N GLY A 315 16.57 -3.18 15.85
CA GLY A 315 15.45 -3.12 16.80
C GLY A 315 14.11 -3.12 16.03
N TYR A 316 13.20 -2.20 16.35
CA TYR A 316 11.94 -2.06 15.60
C TYR A 316 12.10 -1.31 14.26
N SER A 317 13.18 -0.58 14.06
CA SER A 317 13.43 0.09 12.77
C SER A 317 13.97 -0.87 11.73
N THR A 318 13.62 -0.61 10.49
CA THR A 318 14.09 -1.36 9.32
C THR A 318 14.64 -0.39 8.30
N GLU A 319 15.82 -0.68 7.78
CA GLU A 319 16.48 0.05 6.69
C GLU A 319 16.72 -0.91 5.53
N GLY A 320 16.58 -0.40 4.31
CA GLY A 320 16.78 -1.19 3.11
C GLY A 320 17.73 -0.55 2.12
N LYS A 321 18.25 -1.39 1.24
CA LYS A 321 19.04 -0.98 0.07
C LYS A 321 18.68 -1.85 -1.13
N GLN A 322 18.90 -1.30 -2.34
CA GLN A 322 18.82 -2.12 -3.55
C GLN A 322 19.82 -3.29 -3.45
N ALA A 323 19.38 -4.49 -3.83
CA ALA A 323 20.19 -5.70 -3.72
C ALA A 323 21.34 -5.73 -4.76
N TYR A 324 21.19 -4.98 -5.85
CA TYR A 324 22.12 -4.98 -6.97
C TYR A 324 22.53 -3.56 -7.40
N ALA A 325 23.76 -3.41 -7.86
CA ALA A 325 24.22 -2.20 -8.53
C ALA A 325 24.05 -2.35 -10.06
N GLY A 326 23.37 -1.42 -10.69
CA GLY A 326 23.27 -1.33 -12.15
C GLY A 326 22.42 -2.43 -12.83
N ARG A 327 21.62 -3.18 -12.11
CA ARG A 327 20.76 -4.24 -12.66
C ARG A 327 19.55 -4.53 -11.78
N GLU A 328 18.60 -5.33 -12.29
CA GLU A 328 17.39 -5.71 -11.59
C GLU A 328 17.31 -7.23 -11.36
N PHE A 329 16.36 -7.67 -10.54
CA PHE A 329 16.07 -9.10 -10.33
C PHE A 329 15.48 -9.74 -11.59
N LEU A 330 14.49 -9.06 -12.18
CA LEU A 330 13.86 -9.43 -13.44
C LEU A 330 13.67 -8.18 -14.29
N ALA A 331 13.98 -8.23 -15.57
CA ALA A 331 13.70 -7.17 -16.52
C ALA A 331 13.42 -7.74 -17.92
N SER A 332 12.57 -7.07 -18.71
CA SER A 332 12.21 -7.48 -20.05
C SER A 332 12.53 -6.40 -21.09
N ILE A 333 12.85 -6.84 -22.32
CA ILE A 333 12.89 -5.95 -23.49
C ILE A 333 11.52 -5.81 -24.16
N ASP A 334 10.52 -6.60 -23.76
CA ASP A 334 9.14 -6.48 -24.22
C ASP A 334 8.46 -5.27 -23.57
N GLU A 335 8.04 -4.29 -24.35
CA GLU A 335 7.39 -3.08 -23.86
C GLU A 335 6.02 -3.35 -23.24
N ARG A 336 5.36 -4.43 -23.63
CA ARG A 336 4.04 -4.82 -23.10
C ARG A 336 4.12 -5.66 -21.83
N PHE A 337 5.30 -6.11 -21.42
CA PHE A 337 5.49 -6.70 -20.10
C PHE A 337 5.25 -5.64 -19.02
N ARG A 338 4.11 -5.75 -18.33
CA ARG A 338 3.66 -4.80 -17.30
C ARG A 338 3.41 -5.54 -15.99
N PRO A 339 4.46 -5.87 -15.23
CA PRO A 339 4.30 -6.49 -13.92
C PRO A 339 3.62 -5.49 -12.98
N VAL A 340 2.40 -5.79 -12.52
CA VAL A 340 1.58 -4.88 -11.70
C VAL A 340 1.37 -5.40 -10.28
N ASN A 341 1.61 -6.70 -10.05
CA ASN A 341 1.49 -7.29 -8.71
C ASN A 341 2.39 -8.52 -8.57
N LEU A 342 2.77 -8.82 -7.33
CA LEU A 342 3.64 -9.95 -6.98
C LEU A 342 3.03 -10.74 -5.83
N HIS A 343 3.16 -12.07 -5.83
CA HIS A 343 2.63 -12.93 -4.77
C HIS A 343 3.59 -14.06 -4.41
N ASN A 344 3.64 -14.42 -3.11
CA ASN A 344 4.24 -15.69 -2.69
C ASN A 344 3.27 -16.82 -3.05
N GLY A 345 3.75 -17.83 -3.76
CA GLY A 345 2.94 -18.99 -4.13
C GLY A 345 2.91 -20.08 -3.07
N PRO A 346 1.93 -20.99 -3.16
CA PRO A 346 1.88 -22.20 -2.31
C PRO A 346 3.09 -23.13 -2.51
N ASP A 347 3.79 -23.03 -3.64
CA ASP A 347 5.04 -23.71 -3.95
C ASP A 347 6.31 -22.96 -3.50
N GLY A 348 6.14 -21.80 -2.88
CA GLY A 348 7.24 -20.94 -2.42
C GLY A 348 7.89 -20.06 -3.48
N ALA A 349 7.46 -20.14 -4.74
CA ALA A 349 7.93 -19.27 -5.82
C ALA A 349 7.32 -17.86 -5.74
N ILE A 350 7.91 -16.91 -6.48
CA ILE A 350 7.31 -15.59 -6.72
C ILE A 350 6.44 -15.67 -7.98
N TYR A 351 5.18 -15.32 -7.86
CA TYR A 351 4.25 -15.15 -8.97
C TYR A 351 4.18 -13.69 -9.39
N VAL A 352 4.34 -13.44 -10.69
CA VAL A 352 4.33 -12.12 -11.30
C VAL A 352 3.07 -11.97 -12.12
N VAL A 353 2.21 -11.04 -11.74
CA VAL A 353 1.01 -10.69 -12.50
C VAL A 353 1.37 -9.66 -13.55
N ASP A 354 1.32 -10.08 -14.81
CA ASP A 354 1.61 -9.26 -15.97
C ASP A 354 0.31 -8.88 -16.68
N MET A 355 -0.03 -7.61 -16.61
CA MET A 355 -1.21 -7.06 -17.27
C MET A 355 -1.14 -7.16 -18.80
N TYR A 356 0.06 -7.28 -19.36
CA TYR A 356 0.41 -7.36 -20.76
C TYR A 356 -0.31 -6.31 -21.63
N ARG A 357 -0.06 -5.05 -21.34
CA ARG A 357 -0.73 -3.90 -21.96
C ARG A 357 0.28 -2.87 -22.43
N GLY A 358 -0.02 -2.20 -23.54
CA GLY A 358 0.78 -1.06 -23.95
C GLY A 358 0.51 0.19 -23.12
N ILE A 359 -0.74 0.40 -22.68
CA ILE A 359 -1.15 1.56 -21.87
C ILE A 359 -1.44 1.10 -20.46
N ILE A 360 -0.75 1.72 -19.48
CA ILE A 360 -0.97 1.54 -18.04
C ILE A 360 -1.27 2.85 -17.30
N GLN A 361 -1.02 4.00 -17.93
CA GLN A 361 -1.31 5.32 -17.36
C GLN A 361 -2.78 5.68 -17.57
N HIS A 362 -3.48 6.04 -16.49
CA HIS A 362 -4.86 6.51 -16.57
C HIS A 362 -4.97 7.85 -17.35
N ARG A 363 -6.02 8.02 -18.11
CA ARG A 363 -6.27 9.19 -18.99
C ARG A 363 -6.13 10.54 -18.29
N THR A 364 -6.51 10.65 -17.00
CA THR A 364 -6.40 11.88 -16.21
C THR A 364 -4.97 12.45 -16.18
N TYR A 365 -3.96 11.58 -16.28
CA TYR A 365 -2.53 11.96 -16.21
C TYR A 365 -1.80 11.74 -17.52
N LEU A 366 -2.48 11.20 -18.56
CA LEU A 366 -1.87 10.86 -19.83
C LEU A 366 -1.44 12.11 -20.59
N THR A 367 -0.13 12.29 -20.79
CA THR A 367 0.43 13.46 -21.46
C THR A 367 0.34 13.34 -22.98
N SER A 368 0.35 14.48 -23.69
CA SER A 368 0.43 14.51 -25.16
C SER A 368 1.69 13.83 -25.71
N TYR A 369 2.78 13.86 -24.95
CA TYR A 369 4.01 13.11 -25.25
C TYR A 369 3.73 11.60 -25.30
N LEU A 370 3.15 11.06 -24.21
CA LEU A 370 2.88 9.62 -24.15
C LEU A 370 1.84 9.18 -25.19
N LYS A 371 0.83 10.02 -25.49
CA LYS A 371 -0.13 9.73 -26.59
C LYS A 371 0.59 9.53 -27.93
N LYS A 372 1.55 10.38 -28.26
CA LYS A 372 2.37 10.25 -29.48
C LYS A 372 3.20 8.96 -29.47
N GLU A 373 3.81 8.60 -28.33
CA GLU A 373 4.57 7.36 -28.20
C GLU A 373 3.69 6.11 -28.33
N ILE A 374 2.46 6.15 -27.77
CA ILE A 374 1.46 5.08 -27.92
C ILE A 374 1.06 4.90 -29.38
N GLU A 375 0.74 6.00 -30.07
CA GLU A 375 0.34 5.97 -31.48
C GLU A 375 1.47 5.47 -32.38
N LYS A 376 2.68 6.01 -32.20
CA LYS A 376 3.87 5.64 -33.01
C LYS A 376 4.16 4.13 -32.99
N ARG A 377 3.89 3.45 -31.88
CA ARG A 377 4.23 2.03 -31.66
C ARG A 377 3.01 1.12 -31.54
N GLY A 378 1.82 1.62 -31.85
CA GLY A 378 0.58 0.82 -31.85
C GLY A 378 0.26 0.20 -30.49
N LEU A 379 0.49 0.93 -29.38
CA LEU A 379 0.37 0.38 -28.02
C LEU A 379 -1.08 0.32 -27.49
N THR A 380 -2.09 0.71 -28.26
CA THR A 380 -3.51 0.59 -27.87
C THR A 380 -4.00 -0.86 -27.87
N THR A 381 -3.33 -1.75 -28.60
CA THR A 381 -3.66 -3.18 -28.70
C THR A 381 -2.45 -4.05 -28.36
N PRO A 382 -2.65 -5.32 -27.95
CA PRO A 382 -3.92 -6.03 -27.75
C PRO A 382 -4.63 -5.65 -26.44
N LEU A 383 -5.94 -5.92 -26.34
CA LEU A 383 -6.74 -5.70 -25.12
C LEU A 383 -7.10 -6.99 -24.37
N ASN A 384 -6.96 -8.12 -25.05
CA ASN A 384 -7.39 -9.45 -24.57
C ASN A 384 -6.23 -10.36 -24.14
N CYS A 385 -5.05 -9.79 -23.92
CA CYS A 385 -3.89 -10.51 -23.39
C CYS A 385 -3.73 -10.28 -21.89
N GLY A 386 -2.98 -11.17 -21.26
CA GLY A 386 -2.60 -11.11 -19.86
C GLY A 386 -1.86 -12.37 -19.46
N ARG A 387 -0.91 -12.27 -18.53
CA ARG A 387 -0.06 -13.41 -18.21
C ARG A 387 0.24 -13.49 -16.71
N ILE A 388 0.47 -14.68 -16.25
CA ILE A 388 1.03 -14.96 -14.93
C ILE A 388 2.31 -15.74 -15.15
N TYR A 389 3.41 -15.23 -14.63
CA TYR A 389 4.69 -15.93 -14.62
C TYR A 389 5.05 -16.37 -13.20
N LYS A 390 5.86 -17.40 -13.10
CA LYS A 390 6.49 -17.87 -11.87
C LYS A 390 7.99 -17.73 -11.98
N VAL A 391 8.64 -17.13 -10.95
CA VAL A 391 10.10 -17.07 -10.82
C VAL A 391 10.51 -18.06 -9.73
N ALA A 392 11.37 -18.99 -10.08
CA ALA A 392 11.85 -20.06 -9.19
C ALA A 392 13.35 -20.33 -9.42
N PRO A 393 14.05 -20.98 -8.47
CA PRO A 393 15.42 -21.44 -8.72
C PRO A 393 15.49 -22.38 -9.93
N ALA A 394 16.46 -22.15 -10.81
CA ALA A 394 16.60 -22.90 -12.05
C ALA A 394 16.77 -24.40 -11.81
N GLY A 395 16.07 -25.21 -12.60
CA GLY A 395 16.13 -26.67 -12.52
C GLY A 395 15.39 -27.28 -11.32
N LYS A 396 14.73 -26.49 -10.47
CA LYS A 396 13.88 -27.01 -9.40
C LYS A 396 12.43 -27.09 -9.86
N THR A 397 11.86 -28.27 -9.88
CA THR A 397 10.42 -28.46 -10.05
C THR A 397 9.78 -28.50 -8.66
N VAL A 398 8.89 -27.57 -8.37
CA VAL A 398 8.15 -27.50 -7.11
C VAL A 398 6.67 -27.46 -7.43
N LYS A 399 5.91 -28.35 -6.80
CA LYS A 399 4.46 -28.42 -6.93
C LYS A 399 3.81 -27.58 -5.82
N PRO A 400 2.66 -26.94 -6.08
CA PRO A 400 1.87 -26.30 -5.03
C PRO A 400 1.52 -27.29 -3.92
N VAL A 401 1.58 -26.85 -2.68
CA VAL A 401 1.13 -27.65 -1.54
C VAL A 401 -0.39 -27.57 -1.48
N LEU A 402 -1.02 -28.75 -1.49
CA LEU A 402 -2.46 -28.86 -1.20
C LEU A 402 -2.65 -28.77 0.31
N MET A 403 -3.51 -27.86 0.75
CA MET A 403 -3.75 -27.67 2.17
C MET A 403 -4.61 -28.83 2.73
N PRO A 404 -4.22 -29.42 3.87
CA PRO A 404 -5.05 -30.42 4.53
C PRO A 404 -6.30 -29.75 5.15
N HIS A 405 -7.37 -30.54 5.33
CA HIS A 405 -8.56 -30.09 6.04
C HIS A 405 -8.64 -30.59 7.48
N GLU A 406 -7.74 -31.49 7.87
CA GLU A 406 -7.68 -32.02 9.22
C GLU A 406 -7.05 -30.96 10.16
N PRO A 407 -7.72 -30.61 11.30
CA PRO A 407 -7.30 -29.48 12.15
C PRO A 407 -5.86 -29.58 12.69
N LEU A 408 -5.44 -30.75 13.18
CA LEU A 408 -4.07 -30.92 13.70
C LEU A 408 -3.00 -30.87 12.61
N ALA A 409 -3.33 -31.30 11.40
CA ALA A 409 -2.43 -31.14 10.25
C ALA A 409 -2.22 -29.67 9.92
N LEU A 410 -3.27 -28.82 9.95
CA LEU A 410 -3.16 -27.37 9.79
C LEU A 410 -2.30 -26.72 10.89
N VAL A 411 -2.50 -27.11 12.16
CA VAL A 411 -1.66 -26.63 13.27
C VAL A 411 -0.18 -26.95 13.04
N ASN A 412 0.14 -28.12 12.49
CA ASN A 412 1.52 -28.47 12.15
C ASN A 412 2.11 -27.57 11.05
N LEU A 413 1.30 -27.03 10.15
CA LEU A 413 1.75 -26.13 9.09
C LEU A 413 2.06 -24.70 9.59
N LEU A 414 1.69 -24.31 10.81
CA LEU A 414 2.06 -23.02 11.40
C LEU A 414 3.57 -22.85 11.60
N LYS A 415 4.37 -23.89 11.39
CA LYS A 415 5.86 -23.89 11.40
C LYS A 415 6.50 -23.98 10.03
N ASP A 416 5.71 -24.02 8.96
CA ASP A 416 6.24 -24.20 7.61
C ASP A 416 7.18 -23.05 7.25
N LYS A 417 8.19 -23.32 6.43
CA LYS A 417 9.12 -22.28 5.94
C LYS A 417 8.43 -21.31 5.00
N ASN A 418 7.40 -21.74 4.28
CA ASN A 418 6.61 -20.92 3.38
C ASN A 418 5.56 -20.12 4.17
N GLY A 419 5.71 -18.79 4.19
CA GLY A 419 4.78 -17.89 4.87
C GLY A 419 3.35 -17.96 4.32
N TRP A 420 3.18 -18.21 3.02
CA TRP A 420 1.85 -18.43 2.45
C TRP A 420 1.15 -19.64 3.09
N ILE A 421 1.88 -20.76 3.30
CA ILE A 421 1.33 -21.95 3.95
C ILE A 421 0.94 -21.65 5.39
N ARG A 422 1.79 -20.96 6.16
CA ARG A 422 1.45 -20.56 7.55
C ARG A 422 0.21 -19.69 7.62
N ASP A 423 0.16 -18.65 6.78
CA ASP A 423 -0.97 -17.72 6.72
C ASP A 423 -2.27 -18.46 6.34
N LYS A 424 -2.22 -19.33 5.33
CA LYS A 424 -3.37 -20.12 4.88
C LYS A 424 -3.83 -21.10 5.95
N ALA A 425 -2.91 -21.79 6.63
CA ALA A 425 -3.24 -22.70 7.73
C ALA A 425 -3.95 -21.95 8.87
N GLN A 426 -3.43 -20.81 9.30
CA GLN A 426 -4.10 -19.96 10.28
C GLN A 426 -5.49 -19.54 9.82
N GLN A 427 -5.62 -19.06 8.58
CA GLN A 427 -6.90 -18.64 8.00
C GLN A 427 -7.92 -19.78 8.01
N MET A 428 -7.53 -21.01 7.58
CA MET A 428 -8.42 -22.15 7.56
C MET A 428 -8.84 -22.60 8.96
N LEU A 429 -7.94 -22.55 9.96
CA LEU A 429 -8.27 -22.83 11.35
C LEU A 429 -9.30 -21.84 11.90
N VAL A 430 -9.10 -20.53 11.65
CA VAL A 430 -9.97 -19.45 12.12
C VAL A 430 -11.32 -19.50 11.39
N ASP A 431 -11.31 -19.57 10.07
CA ASP A 431 -12.51 -19.56 9.23
C ASP A 431 -13.37 -20.81 9.43
N GLY A 432 -12.72 -21.97 9.62
CA GLY A 432 -13.37 -23.23 9.96
C GLY A 432 -13.85 -23.32 11.42
N LYS A 433 -13.57 -22.31 12.26
CA LYS A 433 -13.90 -22.30 13.69
C LYS A 433 -13.42 -23.55 14.43
N MET A 434 -12.18 -24.00 14.11
CA MET A 434 -11.64 -25.28 14.56
C MET A 434 -11.15 -25.20 16.02
N ILE A 435 -12.06 -25.02 16.99
CA ILE A 435 -11.76 -24.83 18.41
C ILE A 435 -11.03 -26.03 19.03
N SER A 436 -11.23 -27.22 18.49
CA SER A 436 -10.60 -28.48 19.00
C SER A 436 -9.08 -28.44 19.08
N VAL A 437 -8.43 -27.55 18.30
CA VAL A 437 -6.96 -27.41 18.28
C VAL A 437 -6.39 -26.55 19.44
N GLN A 438 -7.24 -25.99 20.28
CA GLN A 438 -6.85 -25.10 21.39
C GLN A 438 -5.72 -25.68 22.27
N PRO A 439 -5.73 -26.95 22.71
CA PRO A 439 -4.65 -27.48 23.55
C PRO A 439 -3.28 -27.43 22.89
N GLU A 440 -3.21 -27.78 21.58
CA GLU A 440 -1.95 -27.81 20.83
C GLU A 440 -1.44 -26.37 20.56
N LEU A 441 -2.34 -25.43 20.25
CA LEU A 441 -1.96 -24.02 20.09
C LEU A 441 -1.39 -23.45 21.40
N ARG A 442 -2.02 -23.71 22.55
CA ARG A 442 -1.49 -23.29 23.87
C ARG A 442 -0.18 -23.95 24.24
N LYS A 443 0.04 -25.20 23.81
CA LYS A 443 1.33 -25.86 23.96
C LYS A 443 2.41 -25.10 23.20
N TYR A 444 2.14 -24.63 21.97
CA TYR A 444 3.09 -23.83 21.19
C TYR A 444 3.46 -22.50 21.88
N LEU A 445 2.49 -21.83 22.53
CA LEU A 445 2.80 -20.61 23.31
C LEU A 445 3.81 -20.86 24.43
N LYS A 446 3.78 -22.04 25.03
CA LYS A 446 4.61 -22.38 26.19
C LYS A 446 5.96 -23.01 25.84
N GLU A 447 6.00 -23.82 24.79
CA GLU A 447 7.10 -24.76 24.53
C GLU A 447 7.86 -24.45 23.23
N SER A 448 7.30 -23.69 22.29
CA SER A 448 7.96 -23.44 21.01
C SER A 448 9.10 -22.45 21.15
N SER A 449 10.27 -22.80 20.65
CA SER A 449 11.42 -21.89 20.48
C SER A 449 11.35 -21.07 19.20
N ASP A 450 10.45 -21.41 18.27
CA ASP A 450 10.25 -20.68 17.03
C ASP A 450 9.29 -19.50 17.24
N PRO A 451 9.78 -18.24 17.17
CA PRO A 451 8.97 -17.07 17.45
C PRO A 451 7.83 -16.87 16.45
N VAL A 452 8.00 -17.29 15.18
CA VAL A 452 6.97 -17.16 14.14
C VAL A 452 5.80 -18.08 14.44
N ARG A 453 6.09 -19.33 14.83
CA ARG A 453 5.05 -20.29 15.25
C ARG A 453 4.27 -19.78 16.48
N VAL A 454 4.98 -19.20 17.48
CA VAL A 454 4.34 -18.65 18.69
C VAL A 454 3.35 -17.57 18.29
N VAL A 455 3.75 -16.66 17.42
CA VAL A 455 2.89 -15.54 16.97
C VAL A 455 1.70 -16.05 16.17
N HIS A 456 1.88 -17.00 15.24
CA HIS A 456 0.77 -17.62 14.50
C HIS A 456 -0.21 -18.35 15.45
N ALA A 457 0.30 -19.11 16.42
CA ALA A 457 -0.55 -19.82 17.40
C ALA A 457 -1.37 -18.82 18.24
N MET A 458 -0.77 -17.73 18.70
CA MET A 458 -1.45 -16.68 19.46
C MET A 458 -2.57 -16.02 18.64
N TRP A 459 -2.26 -15.59 17.40
CA TRP A 459 -3.26 -14.96 16.55
C TRP A 459 -4.33 -15.93 16.02
N THR A 460 -4.02 -17.24 15.97
CA THR A 460 -5.05 -18.28 15.71
C THR A 460 -6.02 -18.36 16.89
N LEU A 461 -5.53 -18.40 18.14
CA LEU A 461 -6.39 -18.37 19.33
C LEU A 461 -7.25 -17.10 19.40
N GLU A 462 -6.67 -15.95 19.03
CA GLU A 462 -7.39 -14.66 18.96
C GLU A 462 -8.50 -14.72 17.89
N GLY A 463 -8.17 -15.18 16.69
CA GLY A 463 -9.11 -15.30 15.58
C GLY A 463 -10.27 -16.26 15.89
N LEU A 464 -10.02 -17.33 16.64
CA LEU A 464 -11.02 -18.26 17.15
C LEU A 464 -11.87 -17.67 18.31
N GLY A 465 -11.48 -16.51 18.86
CA GLY A 465 -12.18 -15.89 20.00
C GLY A 465 -11.95 -16.58 21.33
N ILE A 466 -10.88 -17.36 21.47
CA ILE A 466 -10.57 -18.17 22.67
C ILE A 466 -9.21 -17.84 23.31
N LEU A 467 -8.52 -16.81 22.83
CA LEU A 467 -7.32 -16.26 23.46
C LEU A 467 -7.70 -15.72 24.85
N GLN A 468 -6.90 -16.02 25.87
CA GLN A 468 -7.10 -15.56 27.23
C GLN A 468 -5.93 -14.67 27.70
N TYR A 469 -6.15 -13.87 28.72
CA TYR A 469 -5.12 -13.02 29.32
C TYR A 469 -3.91 -13.85 29.79
N GLU A 470 -4.16 -15.01 30.38
CA GLU A 470 -3.16 -15.96 30.87
C GLU A 470 -2.28 -16.54 29.76
N ASP A 471 -2.80 -16.57 28.53
CA ASP A 471 -2.03 -17.04 27.36
C ASP A 471 -0.94 -16.00 26.95
N ILE A 472 -1.22 -14.70 27.08
CA ILE A 472 -0.32 -13.64 26.62
C ILE A 472 0.66 -13.14 27.69
N VAL A 473 0.35 -13.22 28.99
CA VAL A 473 1.21 -12.70 30.07
C VAL A 473 2.61 -13.30 30.05
N PRO A 474 2.81 -14.62 29.89
CA PRO A 474 4.16 -15.18 29.80
C PRO A 474 4.94 -14.64 28.59
N LEU A 475 4.24 -14.30 27.49
CA LEU A 475 4.85 -13.81 26.27
C LEU A 475 5.40 -12.39 26.41
N PHE A 476 4.96 -11.58 27.39
CA PHE A 476 5.57 -10.28 27.71
C PHE A 476 7.04 -10.40 28.21
N ARG A 477 7.49 -11.62 28.50
CA ARG A 477 8.85 -11.96 28.95
C ARG A 477 9.60 -12.82 27.93
N HIS A 478 8.99 -13.06 26.77
CA HIS A 478 9.61 -13.88 25.72
C HIS A 478 10.95 -13.28 25.26
N PRO A 479 12.02 -14.08 25.02
CA PRO A 479 13.33 -13.57 24.62
C PRO A 479 13.28 -12.78 23.31
N ASN A 480 12.46 -13.19 22.34
CA ASN A 480 12.28 -12.47 21.09
C ASN A 480 11.33 -11.28 21.31
N TRP A 481 11.81 -10.06 21.04
CA TRP A 481 11.04 -8.82 21.24
C TRP A 481 9.79 -8.73 20.33
N LYS A 482 9.81 -9.35 19.13
CA LYS A 482 8.65 -9.34 18.20
C LYS A 482 7.49 -10.16 18.77
N VAL A 483 7.79 -11.24 19.51
CA VAL A 483 6.75 -11.99 20.24
C VAL A 483 6.17 -11.12 21.36
N ARG A 484 7.04 -10.40 22.14
CA ARG A 484 6.56 -9.47 23.16
C ARG A 484 5.66 -8.37 22.57
N ALA A 485 6.08 -7.80 21.44
CA ALA A 485 5.33 -6.78 20.71
C ALA A 485 3.97 -7.30 20.21
N SER A 486 3.93 -8.48 19.62
CA SER A 486 2.70 -9.13 19.17
C SER A 486 1.74 -9.42 20.34
N ALA A 487 2.28 -9.93 21.46
CA ALA A 487 1.49 -10.20 22.67
C ALA A 487 0.90 -8.93 23.29
N LEU A 488 1.69 -7.84 23.35
CA LEU A 488 1.19 -6.53 23.77
C LEU A 488 0.11 -6.00 22.82
N THR A 489 0.25 -6.21 21.52
CA THR A 489 -0.77 -5.80 20.53
C THR A 489 -2.06 -6.59 20.72
N ALA A 490 -1.97 -7.91 20.97
CA ALA A 490 -3.12 -8.77 21.21
C ALA A 490 -3.84 -8.47 22.56
N ALA A 491 -3.20 -7.72 23.47
CA ALA A 491 -3.79 -7.34 24.75
C ALA A 491 -5.15 -6.65 24.59
N SER A 492 -5.34 -5.84 23.53
CA SER A 492 -6.61 -5.16 23.26
C SER A 492 -7.81 -6.09 23.07
N SER A 493 -7.59 -7.36 22.72
CA SER A 493 -8.68 -8.34 22.54
C SER A 493 -9.02 -9.14 23.80
N VAL A 494 -8.20 -9.07 24.85
CA VAL A 494 -8.38 -9.88 26.07
C VAL A 494 -8.40 -9.07 27.37
N ILE A 495 -8.02 -7.80 27.36
CA ILE A 495 -8.12 -6.94 28.54
C ILE A 495 -9.59 -6.58 28.80
N ASN A 496 -10.01 -6.72 30.06
CA ASN A 496 -11.37 -6.48 30.53
C ASN A 496 -11.37 -5.94 31.97
N GLY A 497 -12.57 -5.74 32.54
CA GLY A 497 -12.76 -5.19 33.90
C GLY A 497 -12.10 -6.00 35.02
N ASP A 498 -11.86 -7.31 34.82
CA ASP A 498 -11.30 -8.19 35.84
C ASP A 498 -9.76 -8.20 35.84
N ASN A 499 -9.13 -7.92 34.67
CA ASN A 499 -7.70 -8.10 34.50
C ASN A 499 -6.90 -6.82 34.19
N TYR A 500 -7.54 -5.66 33.92
CA TYR A 500 -6.83 -4.42 33.55
C TYR A 500 -5.80 -3.96 34.62
N ARG A 501 -6.07 -4.20 35.92
CA ARG A 501 -5.12 -3.86 36.99
C ARG A 501 -3.87 -4.73 36.95
N ARG A 502 -4.03 -6.01 36.63
CA ARG A 502 -2.91 -6.94 36.44
C ARG A 502 -2.10 -6.52 35.21
N PHE A 503 -2.76 -6.11 34.14
CA PHE A 503 -2.09 -5.60 32.94
C PHE A 503 -1.32 -4.30 33.22
N ALA A 504 -1.87 -3.37 34.02
CA ALA A 504 -1.18 -2.16 34.46
C ALA A 504 0.09 -2.50 35.27
N ALA A 505 0.04 -3.54 36.12
CA ALA A 505 1.23 -4.01 36.86
C ALA A 505 2.28 -4.61 35.91
N GLU A 506 1.89 -5.37 34.87
CA GLU A 506 2.82 -5.88 33.85
C GLU A 506 3.50 -4.74 33.08
N ILE A 507 2.78 -3.66 32.71
CA ILE A 507 3.36 -2.48 32.07
C ILE A 507 4.46 -1.88 32.95
N ARG A 508 4.24 -1.71 34.28
CA ARG A 508 5.27 -1.21 35.20
C ARG A 508 6.50 -2.11 35.23
N GLN A 509 6.30 -3.44 35.28
CA GLN A 509 7.43 -4.39 35.25
C GLN A 509 8.22 -4.33 33.93
N ILE A 510 7.55 -4.13 32.79
CA ILE A 510 8.22 -3.92 31.48
C ILE A 510 9.04 -2.64 31.50
N MET A 511 8.49 -1.56 32.06
CA MET A 511 9.23 -0.31 32.27
C MET A 511 10.48 -0.50 33.14
N GLU A 512 10.37 -1.23 34.25
CA GLU A 512 11.49 -1.49 35.15
C GLU A 512 12.65 -2.23 34.49
N ARG A 513 12.37 -3.16 33.59
CA ARG A 513 13.38 -3.90 32.80
C ARG A 513 14.09 -3.05 31.75
N GLN A 514 13.67 -1.80 31.51
CA GLN A 514 14.21 -0.90 30.52
C GLN A 514 14.15 -1.49 29.09
N ASP A 515 13.10 -2.24 28.77
CA ASP A 515 12.87 -2.81 27.43
C ASP A 515 12.42 -1.70 26.45
N THR A 516 13.40 -1.03 25.85
CA THR A 516 13.17 0.08 24.92
C THR A 516 12.48 -0.37 23.63
N LEU A 517 12.57 -1.66 23.25
CA LEU A 517 11.93 -2.19 22.05
C LEU A 517 10.42 -2.34 22.20
N THR A 518 9.94 -2.58 23.43
CA THR A 518 8.51 -2.68 23.71
C THR A 518 7.91 -1.40 24.28
N ALA A 519 8.72 -0.38 24.60
CA ALA A 519 8.25 0.89 25.15
C ALA A 519 7.16 1.58 24.29
N PRO A 520 7.25 1.65 22.94
CA PRO A 520 6.15 2.17 22.13
C PRO A 520 4.87 1.31 22.22
N TYR A 521 5.02 -0.02 22.33
CA TYR A 521 3.87 -0.93 22.39
C TYR A 521 3.08 -0.79 23.69
N ILE A 522 3.74 -0.71 24.85
CA ILE A 522 3.03 -0.44 26.12
C ILE A 522 2.33 0.93 26.09
N SER A 523 2.94 1.91 25.43
CA SER A 523 2.37 3.25 25.29
C SER A 523 1.08 3.21 24.45
N PHE A 524 1.08 2.50 23.32
CA PHE A 524 -0.10 2.31 22.49
C PHE A 524 -1.25 1.62 23.27
N GLN A 525 -0.95 0.71 24.21
CA GLN A 525 -1.96 -0.09 24.89
C GLN A 525 -2.60 0.57 26.12
N LEU A 526 -2.23 1.81 26.47
CA LEU A 526 -2.84 2.50 27.61
C LEU A 526 -4.35 2.71 27.48
N HIS A 527 -4.88 2.76 26.25
CA HIS A 527 -6.31 2.86 26.00
C HIS A 527 -7.08 1.65 26.57
N CYS A 528 -6.46 0.46 26.62
CA CYS A 528 -7.09 -0.74 27.19
C CYS A 528 -7.34 -0.60 28.71
N ILE A 529 -6.46 0.13 29.40
CA ILE A 529 -6.62 0.43 30.82
C ILE A 529 -7.60 1.59 31.00
N GLY A 530 -7.46 2.63 30.18
CA GLY A 530 -8.31 3.83 30.24
C GLY A 530 -9.81 3.53 30.04
N ALA A 531 -10.15 2.46 29.31
CA ALA A 531 -11.53 2.00 29.17
C ALA A 531 -12.19 1.59 30.51
N PHE A 532 -11.39 1.22 31.54
CA PHE A 532 -11.87 0.77 32.85
C PHE A 532 -11.45 1.71 33.98
N ASP A 533 -10.26 2.33 33.89
CA ASP A 533 -9.68 3.18 34.92
C ASP A 533 -8.82 4.28 34.27
N GLN A 534 -9.44 5.39 33.90
CA GLN A 534 -8.76 6.50 33.26
C GLN A 534 -7.70 7.16 34.15
N PRO A 535 -7.90 7.38 35.48
CA PRO A 535 -6.85 7.90 36.38
C PRO A 535 -5.60 7.01 36.41
N MET A 536 -5.76 5.70 36.41
CA MET A 536 -4.64 4.74 36.36
C MET A 536 -3.90 4.84 35.01
N ALA A 537 -4.62 4.90 33.89
CA ALA A 537 -4.06 5.10 32.58
C ALA A 537 -3.30 6.42 32.47
N ASP A 538 -3.84 7.52 32.98
CA ASP A 538 -3.21 8.85 33.01
C ASP A 538 -1.92 8.84 33.84
N THR A 539 -1.90 8.11 34.96
CA THR A 539 -0.70 7.96 35.79
C THR A 539 0.40 7.20 35.05
N LEU A 540 0.07 6.04 34.46
CA LEU A 540 1.01 5.27 33.65
C LEU A 540 1.51 6.06 32.44
N TRP A 541 0.63 6.84 31.80
CA TRP A 541 0.97 7.72 30.70
C TRP A 541 2.08 8.71 31.12
N MET A 542 1.91 9.37 32.27
CA MET A 542 2.89 10.32 32.80
C MET A 542 4.22 9.63 33.20
N ASP A 543 4.15 8.42 33.79
CA ASP A 543 5.33 7.66 34.18
C ASP A 543 6.16 7.25 32.94
N ILE A 544 5.50 6.79 31.84
CA ILE A 544 6.15 6.45 30.58
C ILE A 544 6.76 7.68 29.92
N ALA A 545 6.02 8.81 29.88
CA ALA A 545 6.50 10.06 29.31
C ALA A 545 7.77 10.57 30.00
N LYS A 546 7.83 10.52 31.33
CA LYS A 546 9.03 10.86 32.12
C LYS A 546 10.19 9.91 31.87
N LYS A 547 9.92 8.62 31.69
CA LYS A 547 10.96 7.61 31.47
C LYS A 547 11.60 7.67 30.09
N TYR A 548 10.84 8.06 29.06
CA TYR A 548 11.27 8.07 27.66
C TYR A 548 11.00 9.43 26.97
N PRO A 549 11.41 10.58 27.54
CA PRO A 549 10.96 11.89 27.07
C PRO A 549 11.50 12.27 25.69
N ASP A 550 12.64 11.71 25.27
CA ASP A 550 13.26 11.97 23.97
C ASP A 550 13.05 10.83 22.94
N ASN A 551 12.18 9.87 23.24
CA ASN A 551 11.82 8.85 22.27
C ASN A 551 10.57 9.25 21.48
N ARG A 552 10.75 9.66 20.21
CA ARG A 552 9.64 10.13 19.35
C ARG A 552 8.54 9.07 19.11
N TYR A 553 8.90 7.78 19.13
CA TYR A 553 7.93 6.70 18.91
C TYR A 553 7.04 6.49 20.13
N VAL A 554 7.65 6.58 21.33
CA VAL A 554 6.90 6.59 22.60
C VAL A 554 6.01 7.82 22.69
N ALA A 555 6.53 9.00 22.33
CA ALA A 555 5.77 10.25 22.35
C ALA A 555 4.52 10.16 21.49
N ASP A 556 4.66 9.74 20.22
CA ASP A 556 3.52 9.61 19.32
C ASP A 556 2.56 8.50 19.76
N ALA A 557 3.07 7.38 20.28
CA ALA A 557 2.24 6.31 20.83
C ALA A 557 1.39 6.81 22.01
N LEU A 558 1.98 7.57 22.94
CA LEU A 558 1.26 8.19 24.05
C LEU A 558 0.18 9.17 23.58
N ILE A 559 0.53 10.09 22.67
CA ILE A 559 -0.42 11.08 22.15
C ILE A 559 -1.60 10.40 21.43
N SER A 560 -1.38 9.24 20.79
CA SER A 560 -2.44 8.50 20.12
C SER A 560 -3.55 8.00 21.06
N THR A 561 -3.30 7.93 22.37
CA THR A 561 -4.23 7.42 23.37
C THR A 561 -5.02 8.49 24.14
N ILE A 562 -4.80 9.78 23.82
CA ILE A 562 -5.36 10.91 24.60
C ILE A 562 -6.19 11.88 23.73
N GLU A 563 -6.91 11.37 22.72
CA GLU A 563 -7.75 12.18 21.84
C GLU A 563 -8.63 13.17 22.64
N LYS A 564 -8.65 14.44 22.17
CA LYS A 564 -9.36 15.57 22.81
C LYS A 564 -8.80 16.01 24.17
N LYS A 565 -7.70 15.43 24.64
CA LYS A 565 -7.01 15.81 25.91
C LYS A 565 -5.61 16.35 25.69
N GLU A 566 -5.19 16.55 24.43
CA GLU A 566 -3.81 16.91 24.06
C GLU A 566 -3.33 18.17 24.77
N ASN A 567 -4.14 19.24 24.81
CA ASN A 567 -3.80 20.48 25.48
C ASN A 567 -3.59 20.30 27.01
N ILE A 568 -4.39 19.44 27.64
CA ILE A 568 -4.29 19.17 29.08
C ILE A 568 -2.97 18.44 29.39
N PHE A 569 -2.69 17.39 28.62
CA PHE A 569 -1.46 16.60 28.80
C PHE A 569 -0.22 17.40 28.44
N TYR A 570 -0.25 18.23 27.40
CA TYR A 570 0.86 19.08 27.02
C TYR A 570 1.22 20.08 28.15
N LYS A 571 0.24 20.72 28.80
CA LYS A 571 0.50 21.58 29.96
C LYS A 571 1.17 20.82 31.11
N LYS A 572 0.72 19.60 31.41
CA LYS A 572 1.34 18.74 32.44
C LYS A 572 2.78 18.39 32.07
N ILE A 573 3.03 18.00 30.81
CA ILE A 573 4.38 17.66 30.33
C ILE A 573 5.30 18.87 30.38
N ARG A 574 4.86 20.04 29.91
CA ARG A 574 5.66 21.28 29.96
C ARG A 574 6.04 21.69 31.35
N PHE A 575 5.25 21.33 32.34
CA PHE A 575 5.56 21.59 33.76
C PHE A 575 6.68 20.69 34.28
N ILE A 576 6.73 19.40 33.90
CA ILE A 576 7.72 18.43 34.39
C ILE A 576 8.95 18.30 33.51
N GLU A 577 8.78 18.48 32.18
CA GLU A 577 9.82 18.42 31.14
C GLU A 577 9.80 19.70 30.31
N PRO A 578 10.39 20.79 30.84
CA PRO A 578 10.30 22.11 30.21
C PRO A 578 11.14 22.27 28.93
N ASP A 579 12.07 21.34 28.63
CA ASP A 579 12.89 21.42 27.43
C ASP A 579 12.07 21.13 26.16
N THR A 580 11.88 22.16 25.32
CA THR A 580 11.14 22.06 24.05
C THR A 580 11.82 21.16 23.01
N ASN A 581 13.11 20.86 23.16
CA ASN A 581 13.85 20.00 22.23
C ASN A 581 13.59 18.50 22.47
N LEU A 582 13.00 18.13 23.59
CA LEU A 582 12.62 16.74 23.84
C LEU A 582 11.54 16.29 22.86
N ALA A 583 11.62 15.04 22.43
CA ALA A 583 10.70 14.48 21.44
C ALA A 583 9.24 14.57 21.89
N ILE A 584 8.95 14.35 23.15
CA ILE A 584 7.58 14.46 23.70
C ILE A 584 6.97 15.85 23.44
N ASN A 585 7.72 16.92 23.71
CA ASN A 585 7.26 18.28 23.49
C ASN A 585 7.09 18.60 21.98
N ARG A 586 8.06 18.22 21.14
CA ARG A 586 7.99 18.42 19.69
C ARG A 586 6.79 17.71 19.06
N GLN A 587 6.48 16.48 19.50
CA GLN A 587 5.33 15.75 18.96
C GLN A 587 4.00 16.34 19.44
N PHE A 588 3.92 16.85 20.66
CA PHE A 588 2.75 17.61 21.12
C PHE A 588 2.54 18.88 20.29
N GLU A 589 3.58 19.69 20.10
CA GLU A 589 3.48 20.95 19.32
C GLU A 589 3.00 20.67 17.88
N LYS A 590 3.53 19.60 17.25
CA LYS A 590 3.08 19.14 15.94
C LYS A 590 1.58 18.77 15.94
N THR A 591 1.15 17.97 16.92
CA THR A 591 -0.26 17.53 17.01
C THR A 591 -1.19 18.70 17.30
N LEU A 592 -0.82 19.62 18.19
CA LEU A 592 -1.61 20.82 18.50
C LEU A 592 -1.70 21.77 17.30
N ASP A 593 -0.66 21.87 16.49
CA ASP A 593 -0.69 22.61 15.23
C ASP A 593 -1.65 21.97 14.22
N ASP A 594 -1.65 20.63 14.12
CA ASP A 594 -2.60 19.89 13.30
C ASP A 594 -4.07 20.08 13.77
N ILE A 595 -4.31 20.08 15.08
CA ILE A 595 -5.65 20.39 15.66
C ILE A 595 -6.13 21.77 15.25
N LYS A 596 -5.30 22.81 15.44
CA LYS A 596 -5.64 24.18 15.05
C LYS A 596 -5.98 24.30 13.56
N LYS A 597 -5.29 23.57 12.71
CA LYS A 597 -5.56 23.54 11.26
C LYS A 597 -6.88 22.85 10.94
N ASN A 598 -7.33 21.89 11.75
CA ASN A 598 -8.58 21.17 11.53
C ASN A 598 -9.82 21.87 12.08
N GLU A 599 -9.70 22.64 13.19
CA GLU A 599 -10.84 23.27 13.88
C GLU A 599 -11.56 24.37 13.08
N SER A 600 -10.94 24.90 12.07
CA SER A 600 -11.46 26.05 11.32
C SER A 600 -12.15 25.70 9.98
N GLY A 601 -12.64 24.44 9.82
CA GLY A 601 -13.35 23.99 8.61
C GLY A 601 -14.65 24.71 8.32
N LYS A 602 -14.75 25.38 7.15
CA LYS A 602 -15.94 26.10 6.68
C LYS A 602 -16.90 25.17 5.91
N ASN A 603 -18.11 25.66 5.71
CA ASN A 603 -19.28 25.00 5.14
C ASN A 603 -19.02 24.37 3.75
N MET A 604 -18.44 23.18 3.76
CA MET A 604 -18.06 22.42 2.55
C MET A 604 -19.27 22.06 1.68
N ALA A 605 -20.43 21.88 2.30
CA ALA A 605 -21.67 21.57 1.57
C ALA A 605 -22.10 22.75 0.67
N GLN A 606 -22.01 23.97 1.18
CA GLN A 606 -22.36 25.18 0.42
C GLN A 606 -21.39 25.42 -0.75
N LEU A 607 -20.08 25.19 -0.53
CA LEU A 607 -19.07 25.30 -1.59
C LEU A 607 -19.23 24.22 -2.66
N ASN A 608 -19.57 22.99 -2.28
CA ASN A 608 -19.86 21.92 -3.23
C ASN A 608 -21.10 22.24 -4.09
N ALA A 609 -22.12 22.87 -3.51
CA ALA A 609 -23.29 23.32 -4.25
C ALA A 609 -22.98 24.50 -5.18
N GLN A 610 -22.11 25.43 -4.75
CA GLN A 610 -21.68 26.59 -5.54
C GLN A 610 -20.75 26.21 -6.71
N TYR A 611 -19.90 25.17 -6.50
CA TYR A 611 -18.90 24.74 -7.48
C TYR A 611 -19.00 23.22 -7.74
N PRO A 612 -20.11 22.69 -8.27
CA PRO A 612 -20.33 21.23 -8.34
C PRO A 612 -19.29 20.52 -9.24
N ARG A 613 -18.93 21.13 -10.37
CA ARG A 613 -17.91 20.58 -11.28
C ARG A 613 -16.52 20.63 -10.65
N ALA A 614 -16.16 21.74 -10.00
CA ALA A 614 -14.88 21.87 -9.30
C ALA A 614 -14.75 20.89 -8.13
N ALA A 615 -15.82 20.68 -7.37
CA ALA A 615 -15.86 19.68 -6.29
C ALA A 615 -15.66 18.26 -6.84
N GLN A 616 -16.23 17.96 -8.02
CA GLN A 616 -16.00 16.69 -8.72
C GLN A 616 -14.54 16.56 -9.18
N VAL A 617 -13.98 17.58 -9.84
CA VAL A 617 -12.57 17.59 -10.27
C VAL A 617 -11.64 17.42 -9.08
N TYR A 618 -11.87 18.18 -8.01
CA TYR A 618 -11.08 18.03 -6.77
C TYR A 618 -11.11 16.60 -6.25
N ARG A 619 -12.29 16.00 -6.17
CA ARG A 619 -12.48 14.62 -5.68
C ARG A 619 -11.76 13.57 -6.51
N VAL A 620 -11.74 13.73 -7.84
CA VAL A 620 -11.16 12.75 -8.78
C VAL A 620 -9.65 12.96 -8.96
N VAL A 621 -9.18 14.21 -9.03
CA VAL A 621 -7.80 14.56 -9.41
C VAL A 621 -6.93 14.91 -8.21
N CYS A 622 -7.42 15.78 -7.30
CA CYS A 622 -6.60 16.42 -6.28
C CYS A 622 -6.62 15.69 -4.93
N ARG A 623 -7.82 15.22 -4.51
CA ARG A 623 -8.08 14.66 -3.18
C ARG A 623 -7.20 13.44 -2.86
N SER A 624 -6.86 12.64 -3.86
CA SER A 624 -6.04 11.43 -3.69
C SER A 624 -4.64 11.70 -3.12
N CYS A 625 -4.14 12.94 -3.27
CA CYS A 625 -2.86 13.40 -2.73
C CYS A 625 -3.03 14.44 -1.62
N HIS A 626 -3.98 15.37 -1.78
CA HIS A 626 -4.15 16.49 -0.86
C HIS A 626 -5.20 16.28 0.25
N GLY A 627 -5.85 15.11 0.29
CA GLY A 627 -6.87 14.79 1.30
C GLY A 627 -8.23 15.43 1.06
N SER A 628 -9.27 14.99 1.77
CA SER A 628 -10.61 15.59 1.71
C SER A 628 -10.68 16.93 2.44
N ASP A 629 -9.83 17.09 3.43
CA ASP A 629 -9.72 18.27 4.31
C ASP A 629 -8.67 19.27 3.80
N GLY A 630 -8.05 19.02 2.67
CA GLY A 630 -7.02 19.89 2.07
C GLY A 630 -5.72 19.98 2.87
N ASN A 631 -5.54 19.16 3.91
CA ASN A 631 -4.36 19.23 4.77
C ASN A 631 -3.19 18.35 4.29
N GLY A 632 -3.30 17.78 3.10
CA GLY A 632 -2.29 16.86 2.53
C GLY A 632 -2.40 15.45 3.09
N ILE A 633 -1.74 14.53 2.43
CA ILE A 633 -1.59 13.13 2.89
C ILE A 633 -0.10 12.88 3.10
N VAL A 634 0.24 12.31 4.25
CA VAL A 634 1.63 11.95 4.61
C VAL A 634 2.23 11.08 3.51
N SER A 635 3.48 11.33 3.16
CA SER A 635 4.24 10.72 2.07
C SER A 635 3.71 11.00 0.64
N LEU A 636 2.65 11.83 0.47
CA LEU A 636 2.11 12.16 -0.85
C LEU A 636 2.21 13.64 -1.19
N ALA A 637 1.55 14.52 -0.42
CA ALA A 637 1.50 15.94 -0.78
C ALA A 637 1.36 16.86 0.45
N PRO A 638 1.86 18.10 0.34
CA PRO A 638 1.72 19.09 1.40
C PRO A 638 0.28 19.62 1.48
N PRO A 639 -0.07 20.36 2.56
CA PRO A 639 -1.36 21.02 2.72
C PRO A 639 -1.67 22.04 1.63
N LEU A 640 -2.93 22.09 1.20
CA LEU A 640 -3.54 23.20 0.46
C LEU A 640 -4.23 24.18 1.43
N ASN A 641 -4.71 23.65 2.55
CA ASN A 641 -5.37 24.43 3.60
C ASN A 641 -4.40 25.44 4.22
N GLN A 642 -4.76 26.71 4.25
CA GLN A 642 -3.95 27.84 4.74
C GLN A 642 -2.58 28.00 4.05
N SER A 643 -2.37 27.33 2.91
CA SER A 643 -1.14 27.44 2.15
C SER A 643 -0.99 28.83 1.51
N SER A 644 0.15 29.49 1.72
CA SER A 644 0.48 30.76 1.05
C SER A 644 0.56 30.61 -0.47
N TRP A 645 0.87 29.40 -0.98
CA TRP A 645 0.82 29.11 -2.42
C TRP A 645 -0.61 29.10 -2.96
N VAL A 646 -1.57 28.70 -2.15
CA VAL A 646 -3.00 28.67 -2.51
C VAL A 646 -3.64 30.05 -2.31
N THR A 647 -3.41 30.70 -1.18
CA THR A 647 -4.08 31.96 -0.82
C THR A 647 -3.38 33.19 -1.37
N GLY A 648 -2.13 33.08 -1.80
CA GLY A 648 -1.32 34.17 -2.35
C GLY A 648 -1.58 34.45 -3.83
N ASP A 649 -0.51 34.73 -4.59
CA ASP A 649 -0.60 35.06 -6.02
C ASP A 649 -1.23 33.93 -6.85
N LYS A 650 -2.42 34.20 -7.39
CA LYS A 650 -3.15 33.24 -8.20
C LYS A 650 -2.41 32.77 -9.46
N ARG A 651 -1.52 33.63 -10.03
CA ARG A 651 -0.73 33.32 -11.22
C ARG A 651 0.27 32.17 -10.92
N LYS A 652 0.89 32.19 -9.73
CA LYS A 652 1.80 31.15 -9.27
C LYS A 652 1.04 29.83 -9.04
N LEU A 653 -0.12 29.89 -8.42
CA LEU A 653 -0.98 28.74 -8.21
C LEU A 653 -1.44 28.11 -9.53
N ILE A 654 -1.87 28.93 -10.50
CA ILE A 654 -2.27 28.48 -11.85
C ILE A 654 -1.06 27.81 -12.53
N ALA A 655 0.14 28.42 -12.45
CA ALA A 655 1.35 27.86 -13.04
C ALA A 655 1.70 26.48 -12.44
N ILE A 656 1.58 26.32 -11.11
CA ILE A 656 1.78 25.03 -10.44
C ILE A 656 0.79 23.99 -10.97
N VAL A 657 -0.48 24.32 -11.08
CA VAL A 657 -1.51 23.35 -11.50
C VAL A 657 -1.38 23.01 -12.98
N LEU A 658 -1.02 23.97 -13.82
CA LEU A 658 -0.81 23.70 -15.26
C LEU A 658 0.47 22.91 -15.52
N TYR A 659 1.59 23.34 -14.98
CA TYR A 659 2.91 22.83 -15.37
C TYR A 659 3.50 21.84 -14.36
N GLY A 660 2.96 21.79 -13.13
CA GLY A 660 3.49 20.97 -12.03
C GLY A 660 4.50 21.73 -11.17
N LEU A 661 4.87 21.08 -10.05
CA LEU A 661 5.87 21.56 -9.10
C LEU A 661 6.82 20.45 -8.70
N ILE A 662 8.12 20.72 -8.68
CA ILE A 662 9.15 19.76 -8.24
C ILE A 662 10.05 20.35 -7.16
N GLY A 663 10.72 19.46 -6.44
CA GLY A 663 11.69 19.80 -5.41
C GLY A 663 11.04 20.26 -4.09
N PRO A 664 11.87 20.79 -3.19
CA PRO A 664 11.39 21.25 -1.88
C PRO A 664 10.42 22.40 -2.00
N VAL A 665 9.34 22.37 -1.22
CA VAL A 665 8.37 23.47 -1.12
C VAL A 665 8.11 23.81 0.34
N THR A 666 8.14 25.10 0.66
CA THR A 666 7.81 25.58 2.01
C THR A 666 6.34 25.93 2.06
N VAL A 667 5.59 25.29 2.95
CA VAL A 667 4.18 25.57 3.23
C VAL A 667 4.04 25.79 4.74
N ASN A 668 3.48 26.92 5.14
CA ASN A 668 3.24 27.27 6.54
C ASN A 668 4.52 27.10 7.43
N ASN A 669 5.63 27.67 6.98
CA ASN A 669 6.96 27.64 7.61
C ASN A 669 7.58 26.23 7.74
N LYS A 670 6.96 25.20 7.17
CA LYS A 670 7.50 23.85 7.09
C LYS A 670 7.99 23.54 5.67
N VAL A 671 9.20 23.01 5.55
CA VAL A 671 9.76 22.53 4.28
C VAL A 671 9.28 21.11 4.05
N TYR A 672 8.61 20.89 2.93
CA TYR A 672 8.19 19.58 2.43
C TYR A 672 9.10 19.16 1.28
N LYS A 673 9.71 18.02 1.39
CA LYS A 673 10.59 17.43 0.38
C LYS A 673 10.51 15.90 0.44
N ALA A 674 10.95 15.23 -0.61
CA ALA A 674 11.10 13.77 -0.56
C ALA A 674 12.09 13.36 0.56
N PRO A 675 11.83 12.27 1.28
CA PRO A 675 10.72 11.31 1.12
C PRO A 675 9.45 11.67 1.90
N GLU A 676 9.42 12.79 2.63
CA GLU A 676 8.29 13.20 3.47
C GLU A 676 7.00 13.45 2.67
N VAL A 677 7.16 13.89 1.42
CA VAL A 677 6.12 13.96 0.40
C VAL A 677 6.66 13.43 -0.91
N SER A 678 5.79 13.13 -1.86
CA SER A 678 6.20 12.89 -3.24
C SER A 678 7.01 14.11 -3.73
N GLY A 679 8.16 13.86 -4.33
CA GLY A 679 9.03 14.95 -4.80
C GLY A 679 8.44 15.79 -5.94
N GLU A 680 7.22 15.44 -6.39
CA GLU A 680 6.60 16.05 -7.56
C GLU A 680 5.07 16.12 -7.45
N MET A 681 4.52 17.28 -7.80
CA MET A 681 3.11 17.48 -8.15
C MET A 681 2.97 17.50 -9.68
N PRO A 682 2.23 16.60 -10.30
CA PRO A 682 2.04 16.57 -11.76
C PRO A 682 1.26 17.79 -12.26
N GLY A 683 1.65 18.31 -13.43
CA GLY A 683 0.89 19.38 -14.10
C GLY A 683 -0.27 18.79 -14.93
N LEU A 684 -1.30 19.61 -15.13
CA LEU A 684 -2.52 19.28 -15.87
C LEU A 684 -2.63 19.99 -17.23
N LEU A 685 -1.54 20.61 -17.72
CA LEU A 685 -1.51 21.40 -18.96
C LEU A 685 -2.07 20.62 -20.17
N ASN A 686 -1.75 19.34 -20.24
CA ASN A 686 -2.08 18.46 -21.36
C ASN A 686 -3.24 17.49 -21.06
N SER A 687 -4.07 17.80 -20.07
CA SER A 687 -5.27 17.04 -19.75
C SER A 687 -6.39 17.43 -20.74
N ASP A 688 -6.84 16.50 -21.56
CA ASP A 688 -7.97 16.74 -22.46
C ASP A 688 -9.33 16.73 -21.74
N GLU A 689 -9.37 16.32 -20.47
CA GLU A 689 -10.58 16.24 -19.66
C GLU A 689 -10.91 17.55 -18.93
N LEU A 690 -9.95 18.48 -18.85
CA LEU A 690 -10.06 19.73 -18.09
C LEU A 690 -9.77 20.93 -18.99
N ASN A 691 -10.79 21.72 -19.24
CA ASN A 691 -10.64 22.99 -19.93
C ASN A 691 -10.24 24.12 -18.96
N GLU A 692 -9.98 25.31 -19.46
CA GLU A 692 -9.54 26.47 -18.66
C GLU A 692 -10.58 26.90 -17.62
N ASP A 693 -11.86 26.71 -17.90
CA ASP A 693 -12.93 27.03 -16.95
C ASP A 693 -12.99 26.00 -15.81
N ASP A 694 -12.84 24.70 -16.11
CA ASP A 694 -12.71 23.65 -15.09
C ASP A 694 -11.54 23.92 -14.14
N ILE A 695 -10.39 24.34 -14.69
CA ILE A 695 -9.21 24.71 -13.89
C ILE A 695 -9.51 25.94 -13.03
N ALA A 696 -10.09 26.99 -13.63
CA ALA A 696 -10.41 28.23 -12.93
C ALA A 696 -11.40 27.99 -11.77
N GLN A 697 -12.46 27.23 -12.01
CA GLN A 697 -13.45 26.87 -11.00
C GLN A 697 -12.84 26.00 -9.90
N THR A 698 -12.00 25.03 -10.26
CA THR A 698 -11.32 24.15 -9.27
C THR A 698 -10.38 24.96 -8.38
N LEU A 699 -9.61 25.89 -8.95
CA LEU A 699 -8.75 26.76 -8.16
C LEU A 699 -9.55 27.75 -7.31
N SER A 700 -10.67 28.28 -7.79
CA SER A 700 -11.59 29.11 -7.01
C SER A 700 -12.19 28.34 -5.83
N TYR A 701 -12.58 27.09 -6.04
CA TYR A 701 -13.05 26.17 -5.02
C TYR A 701 -11.98 25.94 -3.95
N ILE A 702 -10.74 25.59 -4.33
CA ILE A 702 -9.61 25.37 -3.41
C ILE A 702 -9.27 26.63 -2.62
N ARG A 703 -9.26 27.78 -3.25
CA ARG A 703 -8.94 29.10 -2.64
C ARG A 703 -9.98 29.57 -1.63
N ARG A 704 -11.19 28.99 -1.63
CA ARG A 704 -12.31 29.34 -0.74
C ARG A 704 -12.71 28.21 0.20
N ASN A 705 -12.12 27.03 0.02
CA ASN A 705 -12.45 25.85 0.83
C ASN A 705 -11.60 25.82 2.11
N TRP A 706 -12.03 24.99 3.05
CA TRP A 706 -11.43 24.80 4.39
C TRP A 706 -11.27 26.15 5.09
N ASN A 707 -10.04 26.56 5.41
CA ASN A 707 -9.71 27.84 6.03
C ASN A 707 -9.14 28.85 5.03
N ASN A 708 -9.16 28.53 3.76
CA ASN A 708 -8.72 29.46 2.74
C ASN A 708 -9.79 30.54 2.52
N ASN A 709 -9.35 31.81 2.45
CA ASN A 709 -10.21 32.94 2.18
C ASN A 709 -9.50 33.84 1.17
N ALA A 710 -9.52 33.44 -0.10
CA ALA A 710 -8.85 34.21 -1.15
C ALA A 710 -9.78 34.41 -2.37
N SER A 711 -9.44 35.41 -3.20
CA SER A 711 -10.18 35.73 -4.42
C SER A 711 -10.22 34.53 -5.39
N GLY A 712 -11.31 34.39 -6.14
CA GLY A 712 -11.45 33.39 -7.17
C GLY A 712 -10.46 33.58 -8.33
N VAL A 713 -10.35 32.56 -9.12
CA VAL A 713 -9.59 32.51 -10.39
C VAL A 713 -10.60 32.52 -11.54
N THR A 714 -10.32 33.28 -12.59
CA THR A 714 -11.15 33.32 -13.80
C THR A 714 -10.50 32.55 -14.94
N LYS A 715 -11.30 32.22 -15.96
CA LYS A 715 -10.80 31.59 -17.19
C LYS A 715 -9.70 32.44 -17.85
N GLU A 716 -9.87 33.79 -17.85
CA GLU A 716 -8.90 34.72 -18.41
C GLU A 716 -7.59 34.72 -17.65
N ASP A 717 -7.60 34.53 -16.32
CA ASP A 717 -6.39 34.34 -15.54
C ASP A 717 -5.61 33.07 -15.99
N VAL A 718 -6.30 31.96 -16.24
CA VAL A 718 -5.70 30.73 -16.70
C VAL A 718 -5.12 30.90 -18.12
N LEU A 719 -5.86 31.54 -19.02
CA LEU A 719 -5.40 31.82 -20.39
C LEU A 719 -4.15 32.73 -20.40
N LYS A 720 -4.09 33.76 -19.57
CA LYS A 720 -2.91 34.64 -19.43
C LYS A 720 -1.68 33.88 -18.96
N VAL A 721 -1.84 32.94 -18.03
CA VAL A 721 -0.74 32.11 -17.54
C VAL A 721 -0.28 31.14 -18.61
N ARG A 722 -1.21 30.48 -19.36
CA ARG A 722 -0.87 29.65 -20.53
C ARG A 722 -0.10 30.45 -21.58
N GLN A 723 -0.53 31.65 -21.92
CA GLN A 723 0.12 32.50 -22.91
C GLN A 723 1.55 32.87 -22.46
N ARG A 724 1.72 33.24 -21.18
CA ARG A 724 3.03 33.65 -20.65
C ARG A 724 4.07 32.55 -20.69
N TRP A 725 3.68 31.27 -20.46
CA TRP A 725 4.60 30.14 -20.39
C TRP A 725 4.27 29.03 -21.40
N GLY A 726 3.63 29.39 -22.52
CA GLY A 726 3.07 28.44 -23.49
C GLY A 726 4.05 27.39 -24.05
N ASN A 727 5.34 27.72 -24.11
CA ASN A 727 6.38 26.78 -24.58
C ASN A 727 6.99 25.94 -23.45
N ARG A 728 6.58 26.16 -22.19
CA ARG A 728 7.14 25.43 -21.06
C ARG A 728 6.59 24.03 -21.02
N GLN A 729 7.49 23.05 -20.95
CA GLN A 729 7.16 21.62 -20.75
C GLN A 729 7.58 21.11 -19.37
N GLN A 730 8.49 21.80 -18.70
CA GLN A 730 9.04 21.39 -17.42
C GLN A 730 8.20 21.94 -16.25
N PRO A 731 8.07 21.19 -15.13
CA PRO A 731 7.46 21.69 -13.91
C PRO A 731 8.28 22.86 -13.36
N PHE A 732 7.64 23.65 -12.50
CA PHE A 732 8.33 24.72 -11.78
C PHE A 732 9.03 24.17 -10.53
N THR A 733 10.10 24.83 -10.12
CA THR A 733 10.58 24.78 -8.75
C THR A 733 9.95 25.91 -7.92
N ALA A 734 9.90 25.73 -6.61
CA ALA A 734 9.42 26.80 -5.73
C ALA A 734 10.26 28.08 -5.83
N GLU A 735 11.57 27.95 -6.13
CA GLU A 735 12.48 29.09 -6.30
C GLU A 735 12.24 29.87 -7.59
N GLU A 736 11.97 29.19 -8.70
CA GLU A 736 11.59 29.86 -9.96
C GLU A 736 10.31 30.67 -9.80
N LEU A 737 9.33 30.18 -9.04
CA LEU A 737 8.07 30.86 -8.81
C LEU A 737 8.16 32.02 -7.79
N LYS A 738 9.22 32.11 -7.00
CA LYS A 738 9.44 33.26 -6.10
C LYS A 738 9.98 34.49 -6.83
N LYS A 739 10.72 34.27 -7.93
CA LYS A 739 11.18 35.33 -8.84
C LYS A 739 10.01 35.85 -9.71
#